data_4f0bef9d1d939749093bcf07679b1d6d
#
_entry.id   4f0bef9d1d939749093bcf07679b1d6d
#
_cell.length_a   1.000
_cell.length_b   1.000
_cell.length_c   1.000
_cell.angle_alpha   90.00
_cell.angle_beta   90.00
_cell.angle_gamma   90.00
#
_symmetry.space_group_name_H-M   'P 1'
#
loop_
_entity.id
_entity.type
_entity.pdbx_description
1 polymer ?
#
loop_
_entity_poly.entity_id
_entity_poly.type
_entity_poly.pdbx_seq_one_letter_code
_entity_poly.pdbx_strand_id
1 'polypeptide(L)'
;MKKNYLRQISCLGRMALKWWLCLLLGGMLNLPATAQQKTAPRVNLKVEKTSLIRAIEALRSQTRYNFLFNSKDLQPYTDISVHLQSVTLQQALDSLLIGRKTGLEYTIEGETVVIRKKQTQEQQCTVNGRVTDNRGQALPGVTVLVKGTAMGTVTGIDGNYKISLPETGLTLRFSFLGMGTREIVVTGPECNVILEEEQNSLEEAVVVGYGVVKKKDLTGSVSSVDTRLIEESAAADIGTIIQGQVSGLHILTGSGAPGEEVQIQIRGCASLSGNTSPLIVVDEVPMPSDFSINQLNPSDIKSIDVLKGGSSSAIYGSRASAGVILITMKKGSRNEKPLISYDYTFGTRQLVSDINVLNTEEFKLLLLEATRNSAQEQGYTNLSDYRYYKDYTTPGYFGEVNTPWMKLLMQPARVHKHNISVRGGGHSSNYSVSYGLIDEEGMLVNTSNRRHNLNLNLDTDLNKWLKMGVTFRGDLSKRGQTENFNVAAEARPDLPCYNEDGSYYVHKYMYLGEERFESNPMIEAKERDNVNQDLGANITSYLVSRPLGGLSLRLQYSYNYKQSKGRDFYPSMTLYGSGGYKGQKGQLTNTERLSENQELMGQIMYGKRIKKHNFDITMVGTLTDSKNSYASMTFADFPDDKTQTSIWQGVTYKDQMGYDKGALLLSYVARANYSFNDRYLLTVSWRADGSSRFSPDNRWSYFPSLAVAYNLTEEKFLRHNKVINFLKLRASVGKVGMGYVDEYGWRTLYDATEYLDQPAIVPGSMGNNNLKWEGTVSYELGLDHYCPLKMDKVKN
;
A
#
# COMPACT_ATOMS: atom_id res chain seq x y z
N MET A 1 17.15 -37.86 -11.49
CA MET A 1 17.79 -37.06 -10.41
C MET A 1 17.23 -35.63 -10.21
N LYS A 2 16.69 -34.93 -11.22
CA LYS A 2 16.14 -33.57 -11.07
C LYS A 2 14.81 -33.48 -10.30
N LYS A 3 13.99 -34.53 -10.23
CA LYS A 3 12.70 -34.52 -9.50
C LYS A 3 12.83 -34.49 -7.96
N ASN A 4 13.93 -34.96 -7.42
CA ASN A 4 14.13 -35.01 -5.96
C ASN A 4 14.67 -33.71 -5.37
N TYR A 5 15.39 -32.90 -6.15
CA TYR A 5 15.89 -31.58 -5.69
C TYR A 5 14.76 -30.58 -5.53
N LEU A 6 13.79 -30.54 -6.44
CA LEU A 6 12.63 -29.61 -6.39
C LEU A 6 11.66 -29.97 -5.26
N ARG A 7 11.53 -31.27 -4.91
CA ARG A 7 10.73 -31.69 -3.74
C ARG A 7 11.36 -31.27 -2.40
N GLN A 8 12.68 -31.28 -2.30
CA GLN A 8 13.38 -30.86 -1.07
C GLN A 8 13.26 -29.36 -0.78
N ILE A 9 13.30 -28.51 -1.83
CA ILE A 9 13.15 -27.05 -1.65
C ILE A 9 11.71 -26.67 -1.24
N SER A 10 10.70 -27.36 -1.82
CA SER A 10 9.30 -27.12 -1.42
C SER A 10 8.97 -27.64 0.00
N CYS A 11 9.67 -28.70 0.44
CA CYS A 11 9.53 -29.23 1.79
C CYS A 11 10.19 -28.33 2.85
N LEU A 12 11.35 -27.74 2.53
CA LEU A 12 12.03 -26.77 3.39
C LEU A 12 11.21 -25.48 3.57
N GLY A 13 10.56 -24.98 2.52
CA GLY A 13 9.67 -23.81 2.60
C GLY A 13 8.44 -24.06 3.49
N ARG A 14 7.83 -25.24 3.37
CA ARG A 14 6.66 -25.63 4.20
C ARG A 14 7.03 -25.94 5.66
N MET A 15 8.23 -26.45 5.90
CA MET A 15 8.73 -26.64 7.27
C MET A 15 9.11 -25.31 7.93
N ALA A 16 9.78 -24.41 7.22
CA ALA A 16 10.12 -23.10 7.72
C ALA A 16 8.87 -22.31 8.14
N LEU A 17 7.80 -22.35 7.34
CA LEU A 17 6.51 -21.69 7.64
C LEU A 17 5.86 -22.24 8.91
N LYS A 18 5.89 -23.58 9.11
CA LYS A 18 5.33 -24.21 10.33
C LYS A 18 6.12 -23.89 11.59
N TRP A 19 7.44 -23.84 11.52
CA TRP A 19 8.30 -23.46 12.66
C TRP A 19 8.18 -21.99 13.01
N TRP A 20 7.98 -21.12 12.01
CA TRP A 20 7.79 -19.69 12.22
C TRP A 20 6.43 -19.34 12.86
N LEU A 21 5.38 -20.03 12.47
CA LEU A 21 4.05 -19.85 13.10
C LEU A 21 4.05 -20.29 14.58
N CYS A 22 4.78 -21.33 14.93
CA CYS A 22 4.94 -21.78 16.32
C CYS A 22 5.76 -20.81 17.18
N LEU A 23 6.75 -20.12 16.62
CA LEU A 23 7.55 -19.11 17.34
C LEU A 23 6.77 -17.80 17.57
N LEU A 24 5.91 -17.40 16.66
CA LEU A 24 5.06 -16.21 16.81
C LEU A 24 3.91 -16.44 17.81
N LEU A 25 3.34 -17.62 17.88
CA LEU A 25 2.27 -17.97 18.82
C LEU A 25 2.75 -18.28 20.25
N GLY A 26 4.01 -18.71 20.40
CA GLY A 26 4.60 -19.01 21.73
C GLY A 26 5.05 -17.77 22.53
N GLY A 27 5.20 -16.61 21.87
CA GLY A 27 5.66 -15.38 22.51
C GLY A 27 4.58 -14.47 23.11
N MET A 28 3.30 -14.75 22.87
CA MET A 28 2.19 -13.85 23.26
C MET A 28 1.38 -14.31 24.50
N LEU A 29 1.79 -15.36 25.21
CA LEU A 29 1.07 -15.88 26.35
C LEU A 29 1.87 -15.71 27.65
N ASN A 30 2.13 -14.47 28.07
CA ASN A 30 2.47 -14.13 29.47
C ASN A 30 1.92 -12.74 29.80
N LEU A 31 0.62 -12.66 30.01
CA LEU A 31 -0.01 -11.57 30.73
C LEU A 31 -0.30 -12.06 32.14
N PRO A 32 0.23 -11.44 33.20
CA PRO A 32 -0.15 -11.78 34.57
C PRO A 32 -1.50 -11.12 34.89
N ALA A 33 -2.43 -11.95 35.32
CA ALA A 33 -3.73 -11.57 35.85
C ALA A 33 -3.62 -11.04 37.28
N THR A 34 -4.59 -10.18 37.59
CA THR A 34 -5.15 -9.87 38.93
C THR A 34 -4.36 -8.95 39.87
N ALA A 35 -4.86 -7.71 39.93
CA ALA A 35 -4.65 -6.81 41.06
C ALA A 35 -5.50 -7.27 42.25
N GLN A 36 -4.90 -7.94 43.23
CA GLN A 36 -5.44 -8.05 44.59
C GLN A 36 -5.03 -6.81 45.39
N GLN A 37 -6.01 -6.10 45.95
CA GLN A 37 -5.78 -5.06 46.96
C GLN A 37 -5.02 -5.66 48.16
N LYS A 38 -3.73 -5.27 48.31
CA LYS A 38 -2.93 -5.60 49.48
C LYS A 38 -3.07 -4.50 50.53
N THR A 39 -3.47 -4.86 51.72
CA THR A 39 -3.39 -4.04 52.95
C THR A 39 -1.95 -3.52 53.14
N ALA A 40 -1.82 -2.21 53.42
CA ALA A 40 -0.54 -1.55 53.63
C ALA A 40 0.23 -2.20 54.82
N PRO A 41 1.51 -2.54 54.65
CA PRO A 41 2.32 -3.14 55.71
C PRO A 41 2.50 -2.19 56.86
N ARG A 42 2.34 -2.69 58.08
CA ARG A 42 2.57 -1.94 59.30
C ARG A 42 4.01 -2.25 59.78
N VAL A 43 4.75 -1.20 60.18
CA VAL A 43 6.13 -1.27 60.59
C VAL A 43 6.30 -0.77 62.03
N ASN A 44 7.32 -1.34 62.70
CA ASN A 44 7.76 -0.92 64.03
C ASN A 44 9.18 -0.37 63.91
N LEU A 45 9.38 0.91 64.25
CA LEU A 45 10.72 1.51 64.15
C LEU A 45 11.12 2.05 65.53
N LYS A 46 12.12 1.40 66.13
CA LYS A 46 12.74 1.88 67.34
C LYS A 46 14.23 2.09 67.12
N VAL A 47 14.66 3.35 66.96
CA VAL A 47 16.04 3.75 66.74
C VAL A 47 16.42 4.89 67.67
N GLU A 48 17.61 4.86 68.25
CA GLU A 48 18.13 5.86 69.18
C GLU A 48 19.53 6.29 68.70
N LYS A 49 19.78 7.59 68.59
CA LYS A 49 21.07 8.20 68.20
C LYS A 49 21.74 7.51 67.01
N THR A 50 20.97 7.32 65.90
CA THR A 50 21.46 6.61 64.70
C THR A 50 21.41 7.49 63.46
N SER A 51 22.08 7.10 62.37
CA SER A 51 22.04 7.81 61.08
C SER A 51 20.71 7.51 60.32
N LEU A 52 20.27 8.50 59.53
CA LEU A 52 19.04 8.35 58.69
C LEU A 52 19.13 7.13 57.75
N ILE A 53 20.33 6.84 57.24
CA ILE A 53 20.56 5.65 56.39
C ILE A 53 20.21 4.38 57.14
N ARG A 54 20.70 4.21 58.42
CA ARG A 54 20.39 3.02 59.22
C ARG A 54 18.91 2.95 59.60
N ALA A 55 18.25 4.09 59.83
CA ALA A 55 16.82 4.10 60.09
C ALA A 55 15.98 3.67 58.86
N ILE A 56 16.42 4.05 57.65
CA ILE A 56 15.77 3.63 56.38
C ILE A 56 16.10 2.14 56.12
N GLU A 57 17.30 1.64 56.43
CA GLU A 57 17.64 0.22 56.31
C GLU A 57 16.82 -0.65 57.28
N ALA A 58 16.51 -0.17 58.47
CA ALA A 58 15.65 -0.82 59.44
C ALA A 58 14.17 -0.86 58.94
N LEU A 59 13.70 0.15 58.22
CA LEU A 59 12.39 0.11 57.53
C LEU A 59 12.42 -0.87 56.33
N ARG A 60 13.48 -0.89 55.55
CA ARG A 60 13.67 -1.79 54.42
C ARG A 60 13.61 -3.26 54.86
N SER A 61 14.21 -3.63 56.00
CA SER A 61 14.23 -5.00 56.50
C SER A 61 12.85 -5.52 56.97
N GLN A 62 11.90 -4.62 57.27
CA GLN A 62 10.53 -4.92 57.73
C GLN A 62 9.50 -4.86 56.60
N THR A 63 9.87 -4.41 55.40
CA THR A 63 8.96 -4.20 54.28
C THR A 63 9.50 -4.85 53.01
N ARG A 64 8.63 -5.08 52.03
CA ARG A 64 9.02 -5.57 50.71
C ARG A 64 9.42 -4.45 49.75
N TYR A 65 9.48 -3.21 50.22
CA TYR A 65 9.79 -2.05 49.41
C TYR A 65 11.29 -1.90 49.18
N ASN A 66 11.67 -1.58 47.92
CA ASN A 66 13.03 -1.19 47.60
C ASN A 66 13.20 0.31 47.85
N PHE A 67 14.28 0.70 48.48
CA PHE A 67 14.59 2.10 48.78
C PHE A 67 15.70 2.57 47.88
N LEU A 68 15.42 3.61 47.06
CA LEU A 68 16.35 4.29 46.21
C LEU A 68 16.63 5.69 46.73
N PHE A 69 17.87 5.94 47.05
CA PHE A 69 18.36 7.25 47.55
C PHE A 69 19.83 7.46 47.22
N ASN A 70 20.23 8.71 47.09
CA ASN A 70 21.65 9.08 47.01
C ASN A 70 22.22 9.15 48.43
N SER A 71 23.19 8.31 48.76
CA SER A 71 23.82 8.25 50.09
C SER A 71 24.39 9.58 50.56
N LYS A 72 24.88 10.43 49.63
CA LYS A 72 25.41 11.78 49.97
C LYS A 72 24.34 12.73 50.51
N ASP A 73 23.09 12.57 50.12
CA ASP A 73 21.98 13.43 50.53
C ASP A 73 21.47 13.05 51.94
N LEU A 74 21.71 11.82 52.41
CA LEU A 74 21.29 11.33 53.70
C LEU A 74 22.40 11.35 54.76
N GLN A 75 23.67 11.41 54.35
CA GLN A 75 24.87 11.46 55.25
C GLN A 75 24.83 12.59 56.30
N PRO A 76 24.30 13.81 56.04
CA PRO A 76 24.29 14.88 57.06
C PRO A 76 23.42 14.58 58.28
N TYR A 77 22.53 13.60 58.22
CA TYR A 77 21.54 13.31 59.26
C TYR A 77 22.01 12.12 60.13
N THR A 78 22.80 12.37 61.18
CA THR A 78 23.48 11.37 61.98
C THR A 78 22.91 11.12 63.40
N ASP A 79 21.95 11.94 63.84
CA ASP A 79 21.37 11.82 65.19
C ASP A 79 19.83 11.68 65.13
N ILE A 80 19.40 10.51 64.70
CA ILE A 80 17.97 10.17 64.59
C ILE A 80 17.57 9.27 65.76
N SER A 81 16.57 9.74 66.53
CA SER A 81 15.90 8.94 67.57
C SER A 81 14.40 8.95 67.30
N VAL A 82 13.80 7.78 67.03
CA VAL A 82 12.37 7.60 66.70
C VAL A 82 11.85 6.31 67.28
N HIS A 83 10.68 6.37 67.89
CA HIS A 83 9.99 5.23 68.44
C HIS A 83 8.58 5.19 67.90
N LEU A 84 8.30 4.34 66.88
CA LEU A 84 7.02 4.15 66.22
C LEU A 84 6.58 2.69 66.38
N GLN A 85 5.33 2.45 66.77
CA GLN A 85 4.77 1.13 66.91
C GLN A 85 3.52 0.98 66.06
N SER A 86 3.50 -0.07 65.23
CA SER A 86 2.36 -0.42 64.39
C SER A 86 1.85 0.69 63.45
N VAL A 87 2.76 1.48 62.86
CA VAL A 87 2.46 2.55 61.93
C VAL A 87 2.60 2.08 60.46
N THR A 88 1.94 2.77 59.51
CA THR A 88 2.13 2.50 58.09
C THR A 88 3.50 2.96 57.64
N LEU A 89 4.02 2.35 56.54
CA LEU A 89 5.33 2.78 55.94
C LEU A 89 5.35 4.28 55.65
N GLN A 90 4.22 4.83 55.15
CA GLN A 90 4.09 6.23 54.83
C GLN A 90 4.21 7.12 56.06
N GLN A 91 3.54 6.78 57.19
CA GLN A 91 3.66 7.48 58.46
C GLN A 91 5.07 7.40 59.06
N ALA A 92 5.75 6.27 58.86
CA ALA A 92 7.16 6.12 59.28
C ALA A 92 8.08 7.04 58.47
N LEU A 93 7.90 7.13 57.14
CA LEU A 93 8.69 8.01 56.28
C LEU A 93 8.38 9.48 56.53
N ASP A 94 7.11 9.85 56.74
CA ASP A 94 6.73 11.20 57.10
C ASP A 94 7.39 11.66 58.40
N SER A 95 7.45 10.80 59.42
CA SER A 95 8.10 11.07 60.69
C SER A 95 9.61 11.20 60.60
N LEU A 96 10.26 10.43 59.73
CA LEU A 96 11.70 10.45 59.50
C LEU A 96 12.17 11.63 58.63
N LEU A 97 11.39 11.97 57.57
CA LEU A 97 11.84 12.87 56.53
C LEU A 97 11.15 14.24 56.61
N ILE A 98 9.80 14.30 56.72
CA ILE A 98 9.01 15.53 56.69
C ILE A 98 8.93 16.17 58.06
N GLY A 99 8.59 15.40 59.09
CA GLY A 99 8.43 15.89 60.50
C GLY A 99 9.69 16.50 61.11
N ARG A 100 10.87 16.22 60.57
CA ARG A 100 12.17 16.76 61.04
C ARG A 100 12.74 17.87 60.17
N LYS A 101 11.98 18.38 59.18
CA LYS A 101 12.41 19.43 58.23
C LYS A 101 13.79 19.13 57.59
N THR A 102 14.02 17.87 57.17
CA THR A 102 15.28 17.44 56.55
C THR A 102 15.50 18.02 55.16
N GLY A 103 14.52 18.65 54.57
CA GLY A 103 14.60 19.11 53.17
C GLY A 103 14.58 17.96 52.13
N LEU A 104 14.24 16.76 52.58
CA LEU A 104 14.11 15.58 51.77
C LEU A 104 12.63 15.31 51.52
N GLU A 105 12.29 14.84 50.32
CA GLU A 105 10.95 14.36 49.95
C GLU A 105 11.05 12.91 49.47
N TYR A 106 9.95 12.20 49.51
CA TYR A 106 9.86 10.84 48.98
C TYR A 106 8.63 10.65 48.11
N THR A 107 8.74 9.70 47.17
CA THR A 107 7.65 9.17 46.37
C THR A 107 7.62 7.65 46.46
N ILE A 108 6.43 7.06 46.51
CA ILE A 108 6.24 5.61 46.49
C ILE A 108 5.63 5.23 45.14
N GLU A 109 6.38 4.52 44.29
CA GLU A 109 5.96 4.02 42.99
C GLU A 109 6.00 2.49 42.98
N GLY A 110 4.85 1.84 43.03
CA GLY A 110 4.73 0.39 43.12
C GLY A 110 5.37 -0.14 44.42
N GLU A 111 6.40 -0.96 44.34
CA GLU A 111 7.17 -1.51 45.48
C GLU A 111 8.51 -0.78 45.68
N THR A 112 8.65 0.46 45.19
CA THR A 112 9.86 1.27 45.32
C THR A 112 9.59 2.61 45.98
N VAL A 113 10.39 2.96 46.99
CA VAL A 113 10.41 4.26 47.66
C VAL A 113 11.64 5.04 47.17
N VAL A 114 11.40 6.19 46.51
CA VAL A 114 12.47 7.08 46.05
C VAL A 114 12.57 8.28 46.98
N ILE A 115 13.77 8.52 47.59
CA ILE A 115 14.03 9.64 48.49
C ILE A 115 14.99 10.60 47.78
N ARG A 116 14.65 11.88 47.69
CA ARG A 116 15.41 12.92 47.02
C ARG A 116 15.38 14.24 47.78
N LYS A 117 16.31 15.13 47.51
CA LYS A 117 16.32 16.49 48.06
C LYS A 117 15.22 17.32 47.47
N LYS A 118 14.44 18.04 48.29
CA LYS A 118 13.40 18.95 47.81
C LYS A 118 14.04 20.08 47.04
N GLN A 119 13.74 20.18 45.72
CA GLN A 119 14.22 21.27 44.90
C GLN A 119 13.56 22.58 45.34
N THR A 120 14.35 23.54 45.70
CA THR A 120 13.90 24.91 45.90
C THR A 120 13.45 25.45 44.55
N GLN A 121 12.27 26.04 44.43
CA GLN A 121 11.78 26.70 43.22
C GLN A 121 12.78 27.78 42.80
N GLU A 122 13.60 27.44 41.78
CA GLU A 122 14.28 28.44 40.97
C GLU A 122 13.23 29.19 40.16
N GLN A 123 13.40 30.49 40.00
CA GLN A 123 12.49 31.35 39.18
C GLN A 123 12.40 30.80 37.75
N GLN A 124 11.35 30.08 37.46
CA GLN A 124 11.07 29.61 36.12
C GLN A 124 10.74 30.79 35.22
N CYS A 125 11.54 30.98 34.19
CA CYS A 125 11.23 31.93 33.13
C CYS A 125 10.17 31.35 32.21
N THR A 126 9.00 31.93 32.16
CA THR A 126 7.93 31.53 31.24
C THR A 126 8.08 32.31 29.93
N VAL A 127 8.21 31.57 28.83
CA VAL A 127 8.30 32.08 27.46
C VAL A 127 6.98 31.79 26.75
N ASN A 128 6.40 32.82 26.19
CA ASN A 128 5.20 32.77 25.35
C ASN A 128 5.60 33.16 23.93
N GLY A 129 4.87 32.69 22.94
CA GLY A 129 5.08 33.09 21.56
C GLY A 129 4.05 32.51 20.61
N ARG A 130 4.08 33.02 19.40
CA ARG A 130 3.22 32.54 18.30
C ARG A 130 4.09 31.99 17.14
N VAL A 131 3.69 30.88 16.61
CA VAL A 131 4.33 30.30 15.42
C VAL A 131 3.40 30.45 14.23
N THR A 132 3.92 31.05 13.17
CA THR A 132 3.20 31.27 11.91
C THR A 132 3.99 30.76 10.72
N ASP A 133 3.34 30.59 9.57
CA ASP A 133 4.01 30.42 8.29
C ASP A 133 4.50 31.79 7.74
N ASN A 134 5.13 31.77 6.58
CA ASN A 134 5.61 32.95 5.87
C ASN A 134 4.48 33.87 5.35
N ARG A 135 3.21 33.42 5.39
CA ARG A 135 2.01 34.18 5.03
C ARG A 135 1.33 34.78 6.25
N GLY A 136 1.87 34.53 7.47
CA GLY A 136 1.31 34.98 8.73
C GLY A 136 0.15 34.12 9.25
N GLN A 137 -0.13 32.98 8.62
CA GLN A 137 -1.15 32.04 9.08
C GLN A 137 -0.62 31.26 10.30
N ALA A 138 -1.45 31.12 11.32
CA ALA A 138 -1.11 30.35 12.52
C ALA A 138 -0.83 28.90 12.21
N LEU A 139 0.21 28.34 12.83
CA LEU A 139 0.57 26.93 12.70
C LEU A 139 0.23 26.17 13.99
N PRO A 140 -0.89 25.43 14.03
CA PRO A 140 -1.25 24.58 15.18
C PRO A 140 -0.43 23.28 15.16
N GLY A 141 -0.08 22.77 16.36
CA GLY A 141 0.63 21.48 16.48
C GLY A 141 2.14 21.52 16.24
N VAL A 142 2.75 22.71 16.13
CA VAL A 142 4.22 22.86 16.09
C VAL A 142 4.82 22.36 17.39
N THR A 143 5.78 21.45 17.31
CA THR A 143 6.52 20.97 18.46
C THR A 143 7.61 21.97 18.81
N VAL A 144 7.62 22.42 20.07
CA VAL A 144 8.60 23.37 20.65
C VAL A 144 9.38 22.62 21.72
N LEU A 145 10.66 22.33 21.49
CA LEU A 145 11.52 21.58 22.40
C LEU A 145 12.72 22.40 22.83
N VAL A 146 13.13 22.27 24.10
CA VAL A 146 14.41 22.78 24.56
C VAL A 146 15.52 21.86 24.06
N LYS A 147 16.46 22.41 23.28
CA LYS A 147 17.54 21.64 22.65
C LYS A 147 18.34 20.86 23.69
N GLY A 148 18.49 19.55 23.47
CA GLY A 148 19.25 18.65 24.35
C GLY A 148 18.48 18.14 25.57
N THR A 149 17.18 18.45 25.70
CA THR A 149 16.34 17.96 26.80
C THR A 149 15.04 17.33 26.27
N ALA A 150 14.30 16.65 27.16
CA ALA A 150 12.95 16.15 26.88
C ALA A 150 11.85 17.21 27.21
N MET A 151 12.23 18.44 27.52
CA MET A 151 11.29 19.50 27.91
C MET A 151 10.72 20.20 26.68
N GLY A 152 9.40 20.22 26.52
CA GLY A 152 8.75 20.83 25.36
C GLY A 152 7.27 21.06 25.53
N THR A 153 6.68 21.73 24.53
CA THR A 153 5.26 22.02 24.41
C THR A 153 4.85 21.96 22.93
N VAL A 154 3.57 22.10 22.64
CA VAL A 154 3.03 22.21 21.28
C VAL A 154 2.19 23.46 21.14
N THR A 155 2.12 24.03 19.92
CA THR A 155 1.29 25.21 19.65
C THR A 155 -0.20 24.83 19.60
N GLY A 156 -1.04 25.72 20.15
CA GLY A 156 -2.50 25.65 20.09
C GLY A 156 -3.07 25.95 18.69
N ILE A 157 -4.40 25.90 18.56
CA ILE A 157 -5.13 26.14 17.29
C ILE A 157 -4.81 27.54 16.70
N ASP A 158 -4.51 28.51 17.54
CA ASP A 158 -4.15 29.89 17.19
C ASP A 158 -2.63 30.08 16.95
N GLY A 159 -1.86 28.97 16.94
CA GLY A 159 -0.41 28.97 16.80
C GLY A 159 0.34 29.43 18.06
N ASN A 160 -0.33 29.73 19.16
CA ASN A 160 0.30 30.20 20.39
C ASN A 160 0.88 29.02 21.19
N TYR A 161 2.02 29.26 21.86
CA TYR A 161 2.61 28.31 22.77
C TYR A 161 3.07 28.99 24.07
N LYS A 162 3.20 28.21 25.11
CA LYS A 162 3.74 28.59 26.41
C LYS A 162 4.67 27.52 26.94
N ILE A 163 5.89 27.87 27.28
CA ILE A 163 6.89 26.94 27.82
C ILE A 163 7.59 27.57 29.03
N SER A 164 7.75 26.80 30.11
CA SER A 164 8.50 27.20 31.29
C SER A 164 9.93 26.69 31.21
N LEU A 165 10.91 27.60 31.25
CA LEU A 165 12.32 27.30 31.15
C LEU A 165 13.03 27.50 32.53
N PRO A 166 14.02 26.69 32.84
CA PRO A 166 14.78 26.87 34.09
C PRO A 166 15.64 28.14 34.10
N GLU A 167 16.07 28.62 32.93
CA GLU A 167 16.86 29.85 32.76
C GLU A 167 16.63 30.46 31.34
N THR A 168 16.99 31.70 31.16
CA THR A 168 17.05 32.40 29.86
C THR A 168 18.34 32.02 29.13
N GLY A 169 18.36 32.12 27.77
CA GLY A 169 19.52 31.81 26.96
C GLY A 169 19.52 30.37 26.41
N LEU A 170 18.53 29.58 26.77
CA LEU A 170 18.33 28.26 26.19
C LEU A 170 17.84 28.33 24.73
N THR A 171 18.23 27.35 23.93
CA THR A 171 17.81 27.24 22.54
C THR A 171 16.51 26.44 22.46
N LEU A 172 15.44 27.04 21.91
CA LEU A 172 14.22 26.34 21.52
C LEU A 172 14.32 25.86 20.09
N ARG A 173 13.91 24.63 19.85
CA ARG A 173 13.80 24.00 18.55
C ARG A 173 12.32 23.88 18.19
N PHE A 174 11.94 24.52 17.07
CA PHE A 174 10.60 24.49 16.52
C PHE A 174 10.58 23.53 15.33
N SER A 175 9.71 22.54 15.36
CA SER A 175 9.55 21.57 14.28
C SER A 175 8.08 21.29 14.01
N PHE A 176 7.72 21.27 12.73
CA PHE A 176 6.38 20.99 12.24
C PHE A 176 6.44 20.20 10.94
N LEU A 177 5.48 19.32 10.70
CA LEU A 177 5.45 18.49 9.51
C LEU A 177 5.36 19.37 8.24
N GLY A 178 6.29 19.20 7.31
CA GLY A 178 6.35 19.99 6.07
C GLY A 178 6.96 21.39 6.20
N MET A 179 7.47 21.75 7.40
CA MET A 179 8.14 23.02 7.66
C MET A 179 9.60 22.82 8.06
N GLY A 180 10.47 23.71 7.63
CA GLY A 180 11.87 23.72 8.03
C GLY A 180 12.04 23.89 9.54
N THR A 181 12.80 23.00 10.17
CA THR A 181 13.11 23.11 11.60
C THR A 181 13.91 24.38 11.90
N ARG A 182 13.47 25.17 12.89
CA ARG A 182 14.14 26.42 13.29
C ARG A 182 14.60 26.34 14.74
N GLU A 183 15.83 26.77 14.99
CA GLU A 183 16.40 26.87 16.34
C GLU A 183 16.61 28.34 16.70
N ILE A 184 16.12 28.76 17.87
CA ILE A 184 16.19 30.15 18.32
C ILE A 184 16.65 30.18 19.79
N VAL A 185 17.63 31.00 20.09
CA VAL A 185 18.06 31.26 21.46
C VAL A 185 17.07 32.25 22.11
N VAL A 186 16.49 31.87 23.22
CA VAL A 186 15.50 32.68 23.94
C VAL A 186 16.19 33.73 24.78
N THR A 187 16.01 34.99 24.43
CA THR A 187 16.60 36.14 25.15
C THR A 187 15.58 36.94 25.97
N GLY A 188 14.28 36.60 25.88
CA GLY A 188 13.22 37.29 26.56
C GLY A 188 11.96 36.47 26.81
N PRO A 189 10.93 37.04 27.46
CA PRO A 189 9.68 36.33 27.78
C PRO A 189 8.77 36.08 26.58
N GLU A 190 9.03 36.69 25.44
CA GLU A 190 8.27 36.52 24.18
C GLU A 190 9.21 36.05 23.04
N CYS A 191 8.78 35.00 22.32
CA CYS A 191 9.51 34.46 21.19
C CYS A 191 8.54 34.05 20.08
N ASN A 192 8.32 34.95 19.10
CA ASN A 192 7.51 34.69 17.92
C ASN A 192 8.38 34.11 16.81
N VAL A 193 7.86 33.07 16.10
CA VAL A 193 8.63 32.30 15.13
C VAL A 193 7.85 32.13 13.84
N ILE A 194 8.53 32.39 12.73
CA ILE A 194 8.01 32.09 11.39
C ILE A 194 8.71 30.82 10.93
N LEU A 195 7.96 29.78 10.63
CA LEU A 195 8.47 28.59 9.96
C LEU A 195 8.25 28.73 8.45
N GLU A 196 9.27 28.42 7.69
CA GLU A 196 9.19 28.39 6.24
C GLU A 196 8.82 26.96 5.83
N GLU A 197 7.99 26.82 4.77
CA GLU A 197 7.72 25.51 4.19
C GLU A 197 9.05 24.86 3.83
N GLU A 198 9.22 23.60 4.19
CA GLU A 198 10.39 22.80 3.80
C GLU A 198 10.30 22.59 2.30
N GLN A 199 10.90 23.53 1.55
CA GLN A 199 10.99 23.42 0.10
C GLN A 199 11.76 22.12 -0.18
N ASN A 200 11.17 21.21 -0.96
CA ASN A 200 11.70 19.91 -1.39
C ASN A 200 13.21 19.89 -1.35
N SER A 201 13.76 19.33 -0.29
CA SER A 201 15.18 19.37 -0.05
C SER A 201 15.84 18.46 -1.10
N LEU A 202 16.77 19.02 -1.84
CA LEU A 202 17.64 18.27 -2.77
C LEU A 202 18.44 17.16 -2.08
N GLU A 203 18.36 17.10 -0.76
CA GLU A 203 18.89 16.04 0.11
C GLU A 203 17.91 14.88 0.33
N GLU A 204 16.67 14.97 -0.19
CA GLU A 204 15.72 13.89 -0.13
C GLU A 204 16.32 12.61 -0.72
N ALA A 205 16.30 11.55 0.07
CA ALA A 205 16.84 10.25 -0.33
C ALA A 205 15.75 9.45 -1.04
N VAL A 206 16.02 9.04 -2.27
CA VAL A 206 15.14 8.20 -3.08
C VAL A 206 15.70 6.79 -3.11
N VAL A 207 14.84 5.81 -2.91
CA VAL A 207 15.20 4.41 -3.10
C VAL A 207 15.22 4.14 -4.61
N VAL A 208 16.38 3.87 -5.19
CA VAL A 208 16.51 3.57 -6.63
C VAL A 208 17.27 2.27 -6.82
N GLY A 209 16.58 1.30 -7.37
CA GLY A 209 17.12 -0.03 -7.49
C GLY A 209 17.40 -0.59 -6.09
N TYR A 210 18.35 -1.38 -5.90
CA TYR A 210 18.69 -2.01 -4.63
C TYR A 210 19.50 -1.11 -3.67
N GLY A 211 19.28 0.23 -3.70
CA GLY A 211 20.01 1.17 -2.85
C GLY A 211 19.33 2.52 -2.68
N VAL A 212 19.77 3.29 -1.69
CA VAL A 212 19.27 4.63 -1.39
C VAL A 212 20.25 5.66 -1.94
N VAL A 213 19.79 6.57 -2.79
CA VAL A 213 20.58 7.60 -3.43
C VAL A 213 19.94 8.96 -3.17
N LYS A 214 20.75 9.99 -2.94
CA LYS A 214 20.22 11.36 -2.83
C LYS A 214 19.64 11.81 -4.18
N LYS A 215 18.52 12.50 -4.19
CA LYS A 215 17.83 12.97 -5.40
C LYS A 215 18.77 13.79 -6.32
N LYS A 216 19.65 14.59 -5.72
CA LYS A 216 20.66 15.37 -6.47
C LYS A 216 21.69 14.51 -7.21
N ASP A 217 21.95 13.28 -6.73
CA ASP A 217 22.97 12.37 -7.28
C ASP A 217 22.40 11.38 -8.31
N LEU A 218 21.08 11.43 -8.56
CA LEU A 218 20.43 10.60 -9.55
C LEU A 218 20.84 11.03 -10.96
N THR A 219 21.23 10.05 -11.78
CA THR A 219 21.57 10.25 -13.19
C THR A 219 20.40 9.98 -14.14
N GLY A 220 19.36 9.28 -13.67
CA GLY A 220 18.16 8.94 -14.43
C GLY A 220 16.94 9.82 -14.08
N SER A 221 15.88 9.73 -14.90
CA SER A 221 14.61 10.45 -14.66
C SER A 221 13.79 9.78 -13.58
N VAL A 222 13.58 10.48 -12.48
CA VAL A 222 12.71 10.05 -11.36
C VAL A 222 11.76 11.19 -11.03
N SER A 223 10.49 10.85 -10.84
CA SER A 223 9.47 11.79 -10.38
C SER A 223 8.81 11.24 -9.12
N SER A 224 8.70 12.07 -8.09
CA SER A 224 8.05 11.72 -6.83
C SER A 224 6.62 12.29 -6.80
N VAL A 225 5.69 11.55 -6.22
CA VAL A 225 4.31 11.97 -5.96
C VAL A 225 4.28 12.75 -4.64
N ASP A 226 3.47 13.82 -4.56
CA ASP A 226 3.23 14.52 -3.30
C ASP A 226 2.39 13.65 -2.36
N THR A 227 3.01 13.19 -1.28
CA THR A 227 2.38 12.26 -0.33
C THR A 227 1.26 12.89 0.48
N ARG A 228 1.20 14.22 0.58
CA ARG A 228 0.08 14.93 1.23
C ARG A 228 -1.24 14.64 0.52
N LEU A 229 -1.22 14.53 -0.80
CA LEU A 229 -2.40 14.19 -1.58
C LEU A 229 -2.92 12.78 -1.27
N ILE A 230 -2.02 11.84 -0.92
CA ILE A 230 -2.40 10.48 -0.52
C ILE A 230 -3.10 10.51 0.85
N GLU A 231 -2.63 11.33 1.77
CA GLU A 231 -3.18 11.44 3.12
C GLU A 231 -4.53 12.19 3.14
N GLU A 232 -4.67 13.23 2.31
CA GLU A 232 -5.87 14.10 2.26
C GLU A 232 -6.99 13.53 1.38
N SER A 233 -6.69 12.55 0.51
CA SER A 233 -7.66 12.02 -0.44
C SER A 233 -8.69 11.08 0.19
N ALA A 234 -9.97 11.30 -0.12
CA ALA A 234 -11.04 10.38 0.19
C ALA A 234 -11.11 9.17 -0.76
N ALA A 235 -10.38 9.16 -1.90
CA ALA A 235 -10.40 8.05 -2.85
C ALA A 235 -9.86 6.77 -2.20
N ALA A 236 -10.49 5.64 -2.52
CA ALA A 236 -10.09 4.33 -2.01
C ALA A 236 -8.93 3.71 -2.80
N ASP A 237 -8.72 4.18 -4.02
CA ASP A 237 -7.77 3.68 -5.00
C ASP A 237 -6.53 4.58 -5.08
N ILE A 238 -5.36 3.99 -4.89
CA ILE A 238 -4.06 4.71 -4.97
C ILE A 238 -3.83 5.24 -6.38
N GLY A 239 -4.20 4.49 -7.42
CA GLY A 239 -4.04 4.92 -8.80
C GLY A 239 -4.82 6.21 -9.09
N THR A 240 -6.07 6.30 -8.66
CA THR A 240 -6.87 7.52 -8.79
C THR A 240 -6.24 8.71 -8.06
N ILE A 241 -5.63 8.47 -6.88
CA ILE A 241 -4.97 9.52 -6.10
C ILE A 241 -3.76 10.10 -6.84
N ILE A 242 -2.98 9.25 -7.51
CA ILE A 242 -1.74 9.67 -8.21
C ILE A 242 -1.98 10.09 -9.66
N GLN A 243 -3.21 9.99 -10.16
CA GLN A 243 -3.58 10.41 -11.51
C GLN A 243 -3.32 11.91 -11.72
N GLY A 244 -2.63 12.25 -12.80
CA GLY A 244 -2.29 13.63 -13.13
C GLY A 244 -1.13 14.23 -12.32
N GLN A 245 -0.58 13.51 -11.30
CA GLN A 245 0.48 14.03 -10.42
C GLN A 245 1.88 13.90 -11.05
N VAL A 246 2.07 12.97 -11.96
CA VAL A 246 3.36 12.66 -12.55
C VAL A 246 3.27 12.77 -14.07
N SER A 247 4.08 13.64 -14.68
CA SER A 247 4.13 13.78 -16.14
C SER A 247 4.51 12.46 -16.82
N GLY A 248 3.76 12.04 -17.85
CA GLY A 248 3.96 10.79 -18.57
C GLY A 248 3.50 9.53 -17.83
N LEU A 249 2.80 9.67 -16.71
CA LEU A 249 2.07 8.61 -16.05
C LEU A 249 0.59 8.74 -16.46
N HIS A 250 0.09 7.75 -17.18
CA HIS A 250 -1.31 7.65 -17.59
C HIS A 250 -2.00 6.59 -16.74
N ILE A 251 -3.11 6.95 -16.14
CA ILE A 251 -3.92 6.05 -15.33
C ILE A 251 -5.32 6.08 -15.90
N LEU A 252 -5.77 4.89 -16.27
CA LEU A 252 -7.10 4.67 -16.83
C LEU A 252 -7.90 3.83 -15.82
N THR A 253 -9.03 4.36 -15.40
CA THR A 253 -10.04 3.62 -14.66
C THR A 253 -11.00 3.02 -15.67
N GLY A 254 -11.17 1.70 -15.69
CA GLY A 254 -12.03 1.01 -16.63
C GLY A 254 -13.50 1.36 -16.42
N SER A 255 -14.18 0.68 -15.54
CA SER A 255 -15.59 0.88 -15.25
C SER A 255 -15.84 1.85 -14.09
N GLY A 256 -14.86 2.11 -13.24
CA GLY A 256 -15.02 2.83 -11.97
C GLY A 256 -15.76 2.03 -10.90
N ALA A 257 -15.92 0.72 -11.09
CA ALA A 257 -16.52 -0.18 -10.11
C ALA A 257 -15.70 -0.24 -8.81
N PRO A 258 -16.33 -0.44 -7.65
CA PRO A 258 -15.62 -0.54 -6.38
C PRO A 258 -14.53 -1.63 -6.39
N GLY A 259 -13.31 -1.25 -6.02
CA GLY A 259 -12.17 -2.18 -5.93
C GLY A 259 -11.63 -2.70 -7.26
N GLU A 260 -12.05 -2.12 -8.39
CA GLU A 260 -11.48 -2.44 -9.70
C GLU A 260 -10.02 -1.98 -9.80
N GLU A 261 -9.24 -2.72 -10.57
CA GLU A 261 -7.85 -2.36 -10.82
C GLU A 261 -7.74 -1.26 -11.86
N VAL A 262 -6.93 -0.26 -11.56
CA VAL A 262 -6.58 0.78 -12.53
C VAL A 262 -5.50 0.30 -13.46
N GLN A 263 -5.61 0.65 -14.73
CA GLN A 263 -4.54 0.43 -15.71
C GLN A 263 -3.54 1.58 -15.60
N ILE A 264 -2.30 1.24 -15.31
CA ILE A 264 -1.20 2.20 -15.17
C ILE A 264 -0.26 2.04 -16.35
N GLN A 265 0.03 3.14 -17.04
CA GLN A 265 0.95 3.17 -18.15
C GLN A 265 1.95 4.32 -17.99
N ILE A 266 3.24 4.06 -18.21
CA ILE A 266 4.30 5.06 -18.17
C ILE A 266 4.81 5.33 -19.58
N ARG A 267 4.67 6.59 -20.06
CA ARG A 267 5.08 7.10 -21.38
C ARG A 267 4.33 6.52 -22.58
N GLY A 268 4.32 5.22 -22.78
CA GLY A 268 3.66 4.58 -23.90
C GLY A 268 3.85 3.06 -23.90
N CYS A 269 3.25 2.38 -24.87
CA CYS A 269 3.38 0.94 -25.04
C CYS A 269 4.80 0.61 -25.61
N ALA A 270 5.57 -0.18 -24.86
CA ALA A 270 6.91 -0.63 -25.25
C ALA A 270 6.94 -2.14 -25.62
N SER A 271 5.78 -2.80 -25.70
CA SER A 271 5.68 -4.23 -25.97
C SER A 271 4.67 -4.54 -27.08
N LEU A 272 5.03 -5.49 -27.94
CA LEU A 272 4.14 -6.06 -28.94
C LEU A 272 3.11 -7.02 -28.33
N SER A 273 3.41 -7.60 -27.16
CA SER A 273 2.50 -8.51 -26.44
C SER A 273 1.38 -7.78 -25.69
N GLY A 274 1.35 -6.43 -25.74
CA GLY A 274 0.30 -5.62 -25.12
C GLY A 274 0.43 -5.42 -23.61
N ASN A 275 1.43 -6.02 -22.95
CA ASN A 275 1.66 -5.77 -21.52
C ASN A 275 2.32 -4.40 -21.32
N THR A 276 1.54 -3.43 -20.85
CA THR A 276 1.96 -2.04 -20.63
C THR A 276 2.11 -1.68 -19.15
N SER A 277 1.82 -2.63 -18.24
CA SER A 277 1.85 -2.39 -16.80
C SER A 277 3.28 -2.20 -16.29
N PRO A 278 3.55 -1.12 -15.55
CA PRO A 278 4.86 -0.91 -14.94
C PRO A 278 5.12 -1.93 -13.82
N LEU A 279 6.40 -2.19 -13.55
CA LEU A 279 6.79 -2.98 -12.40
C LEU A 279 6.53 -2.21 -11.12
N ILE A 280 5.79 -2.81 -10.19
CA ILE A 280 5.59 -2.27 -8.85
C ILE A 280 6.66 -2.86 -7.92
N VAL A 281 7.35 -1.99 -7.18
CA VAL A 281 8.36 -2.38 -6.18
C VAL A 281 7.94 -1.80 -4.84
N VAL A 282 7.76 -2.63 -3.82
CA VAL A 282 7.35 -2.20 -2.47
C VAL A 282 8.46 -2.50 -1.48
N ASP A 283 8.99 -1.47 -0.81
CA ASP A 283 10.14 -1.59 0.11
C ASP A 283 11.31 -2.39 -0.47
N GLU A 284 11.76 -2.05 -1.68
CA GLU A 284 12.86 -2.69 -2.41
C GLU A 284 12.54 -4.11 -2.95
N VAL A 285 11.33 -4.63 -2.74
CA VAL A 285 10.89 -5.95 -3.22
C VAL A 285 10.10 -5.79 -4.51
N PRO A 286 10.55 -6.35 -5.64
CA PRO A 286 9.77 -6.38 -6.87
C PRO A 286 8.54 -7.30 -6.70
N MET A 287 7.35 -6.75 -6.97
CA MET A 287 6.11 -7.50 -6.85
C MET A 287 5.84 -8.37 -8.09
N PRO A 288 5.06 -9.46 -7.96
CA PRO A 288 4.59 -10.24 -9.08
C PRO A 288 3.76 -9.41 -10.07
N SER A 289 3.58 -9.90 -11.30
CA SER A 289 2.82 -9.20 -12.34
C SER A 289 1.32 -9.08 -12.06
N ASP A 290 0.79 -9.94 -11.21
CA ASP A 290 -0.61 -9.98 -10.76
C ASP A 290 -0.85 -9.20 -9.44
N PHE A 291 0.19 -8.49 -8.96
CA PHE A 291 0.07 -7.63 -7.81
C PHE A 291 -0.65 -6.33 -8.17
N SER A 292 -1.74 -6.05 -7.46
CA SER A 292 -2.46 -4.78 -7.58
C SER A 292 -1.95 -3.76 -6.57
N ILE A 293 -1.73 -2.52 -7.02
CA ILE A 293 -1.39 -1.41 -6.12
C ILE A 293 -2.49 -1.18 -5.06
N ASN A 294 -3.72 -1.58 -5.37
CA ASN A 294 -4.86 -1.49 -4.47
C ASN A 294 -4.81 -2.48 -3.30
N GLN A 295 -3.91 -3.48 -3.32
CA GLN A 295 -3.66 -4.34 -2.17
C GLN A 295 -2.97 -3.60 -1.02
N LEU A 296 -2.39 -2.43 -1.29
CA LEU A 296 -1.78 -1.58 -0.27
C LEU A 296 -2.80 -0.64 0.36
N ASN A 297 -2.60 -0.33 1.64
CA ASN A 297 -3.36 0.72 2.30
C ASN A 297 -2.71 2.10 2.00
N PRO A 298 -3.43 3.05 1.38
CA PRO A 298 -2.89 4.38 1.08
C PRO A 298 -2.30 5.09 2.32
N SER A 299 -2.91 4.96 3.48
CA SER A 299 -2.47 5.59 4.73
C SER A 299 -1.09 5.10 5.22
N ASP A 300 -0.65 3.92 4.79
CA ASP A 300 0.64 3.33 5.16
C ASP A 300 1.79 3.74 4.21
N ILE A 301 1.50 4.45 3.13
CA ILE A 301 2.50 4.85 2.14
C ILE A 301 3.26 6.08 2.64
N LYS A 302 4.59 5.99 2.55
CA LYS A 302 5.51 7.09 2.85
C LYS A 302 5.88 7.90 1.60
N SER A 303 6.18 7.22 0.48
CA SER A 303 6.49 7.86 -0.80
C SER A 303 6.16 6.95 -1.97
N ILE A 304 5.84 7.56 -3.11
CA ILE A 304 5.71 6.91 -4.41
C ILE A 304 6.65 7.63 -5.38
N ASP A 305 7.61 6.89 -5.95
CA ASP A 305 8.56 7.39 -6.91
C ASP A 305 8.42 6.64 -8.23
N VAL A 306 8.43 7.34 -9.35
CA VAL A 306 8.23 6.77 -10.70
C VAL A 306 9.51 6.88 -11.50
N LEU A 307 10.09 5.72 -11.87
CA LEU A 307 11.25 5.61 -12.75
C LEU A 307 10.78 5.51 -14.20
N LYS A 308 11.09 6.53 -15.01
CA LYS A 308 10.59 6.64 -16.38
C LYS A 308 11.66 6.32 -17.44
N GLY A 309 12.93 6.47 -17.10
CA GLY A 309 14.06 6.34 -18.02
C GLY A 309 14.57 4.90 -18.10
N GLY A 310 15.05 4.49 -19.29
CA GLY A 310 15.64 3.17 -19.49
C GLY A 310 16.86 2.92 -18.59
N SER A 311 17.70 3.93 -18.34
CA SER A 311 18.85 3.79 -17.45
C SER A 311 18.48 3.65 -15.97
N SER A 312 17.43 4.34 -15.51
CA SER A 312 16.91 4.22 -14.14
C SER A 312 16.18 2.90 -13.93
N SER A 313 15.54 2.37 -14.96
CA SER A 313 14.78 1.12 -14.93
C SER A 313 15.62 -0.12 -15.23
N ALA A 314 16.77 0.02 -15.92
CA ALA A 314 17.61 -1.10 -16.36
C ALA A 314 18.06 -2.02 -15.23
N ILE A 315 18.17 -1.50 -14.01
CA ILE A 315 18.52 -2.31 -12.82
C ILE A 315 17.46 -3.38 -12.52
N TYR A 316 16.18 -3.13 -12.91
CA TYR A 316 15.08 -4.07 -12.82
C TYR A 316 14.91 -4.94 -14.07
N GLY A 317 15.67 -4.65 -15.15
CA GLY A 317 15.89 -5.48 -16.34
C GLY A 317 14.62 -5.81 -17.11
N SER A 318 14.39 -7.10 -17.29
CA SER A 318 13.33 -7.67 -18.12
C SER A 318 11.90 -7.45 -17.58
N ARG A 319 11.76 -6.92 -16.40
CA ARG A 319 10.44 -6.60 -15.80
C ARG A 319 10.11 -5.10 -15.86
N ALA A 320 11.01 -4.27 -16.38
CA ALA A 320 10.94 -2.80 -16.25
C ALA A 320 10.84 -2.04 -17.57
N SER A 321 10.53 -2.71 -18.68
CA SER A 321 10.38 -2.07 -20.00
C SER A 321 9.25 -1.02 -20.02
N ALA A 322 8.18 -1.24 -19.27
CA ALA A 322 7.07 -0.31 -19.10
C ALA A 322 7.27 0.72 -17.96
N GLY A 323 8.52 0.82 -17.41
CA GLY A 323 8.85 1.68 -16.28
C GLY A 323 8.66 0.98 -14.93
N VAL A 324 8.96 1.71 -13.84
CA VAL A 324 8.91 1.19 -12.47
C VAL A 324 8.24 2.18 -11.53
N ILE A 325 7.36 1.69 -10.68
CA ILE A 325 6.76 2.44 -9.58
C ILE A 325 7.35 1.91 -8.27
N LEU A 326 8.07 2.78 -7.55
CA LEU A 326 8.66 2.47 -6.26
C LEU A 326 7.76 2.98 -5.15
N ILE A 327 7.33 2.11 -4.27
CA ILE A 327 6.48 2.45 -3.13
C ILE A 327 7.26 2.18 -1.85
N THR A 328 7.43 3.21 -1.04
CA THR A 328 8.05 3.09 0.28
C THR A 328 6.96 3.17 1.34
N MET A 329 6.91 2.20 2.25
CA MET A 329 5.93 2.17 3.33
C MET A 329 6.42 2.92 4.56
N LYS A 330 5.49 3.42 5.38
CA LYS A 330 5.79 4.03 6.68
C LYS A 330 6.33 2.98 7.65
N LYS A 331 7.46 3.26 8.28
CA LYS A 331 8.11 2.40 9.28
C LYS A 331 8.25 3.15 10.61
N GLY A 332 8.43 2.43 11.70
CA GLY A 332 8.79 3.04 12.98
C GLY A 332 10.22 3.58 12.96
N SER A 333 10.50 4.56 13.81
CA SER A 333 11.84 5.13 14.02
C SER A 333 12.46 4.61 15.32
N ARG A 334 13.79 4.54 15.37
CA ARG A 334 14.50 4.15 16.59
C ARG A 334 14.41 5.23 17.65
N ASN A 335 14.44 4.82 18.92
CA ASN A 335 14.34 5.71 20.10
C ASN A 335 13.07 6.59 20.07
N GLU A 336 12.04 6.17 19.35
CA GLU A 336 10.77 6.85 19.26
C GLU A 336 9.75 6.17 20.17
N LYS A 337 9.04 6.96 20.98
CA LYS A 337 7.91 6.45 21.78
C LYS A 337 6.83 5.89 20.85
N PRO A 338 6.05 4.89 21.29
CA PRO A 338 4.95 4.39 20.52
C PRO A 338 3.99 5.52 20.12
N LEU A 339 3.80 5.71 18.81
CA LEU A 339 2.83 6.62 18.24
C LEU A 339 1.65 5.80 17.74
N ILE A 340 0.48 6.05 18.31
CA ILE A 340 -0.79 5.45 17.89
C ILE A 340 -1.54 6.47 17.07
N SER A 341 -1.94 6.13 15.85
CA SER A 341 -2.79 6.96 15.00
C SER A 341 -4.04 6.19 14.58
N TYR A 342 -5.16 6.90 14.53
CA TYR A 342 -6.41 6.43 13.98
C TYR A 342 -6.94 7.47 13.01
N ASP A 343 -7.15 7.05 11.76
CA ASP A 343 -7.64 7.88 10.68
C ASP A 343 -8.98 7.34 10.21
N TYR A 344 -9.99 8.19 10.15
CA TYR A 344 -11.29 7.87 9.60
C TYR A 344 -11.67 8.84 8.49
N THR A 345 -12.10 8.29 7.36
CA THR A 345 -12.60 9.08 6.23
C THR A 345 -13.96 8.56 5.81
N PHE A 346 -14.92 9.47 5.67
CA PHE A 346 -16.22 9.21 5.07
C PHE A 346 -16.34 10.01 3.78
N GLY A 347 -16.86 9.37 2.73
CA GLY A 347 -17.12 10.00 1.45
C GLY A 347 -18.41 9.50 0.82
N THR A 348 -19.00 10.32 -0.05
CA THR A 348 -20.13 9.93 -0.89
C THR A 348 -19.78 10.16 -2.35
N ARG A 349 -20.27 9.28 -3.21
CA ARG A 349 -20.16 9.40 -4.67
C ARG A 349 -21.54 9.43 -5.28
N GLN A 350 -21.72 10.26 -6.29
CA GLN A 350 -22.94 10.32 -7.06
C GLN A 350 -22.61 10.65 -8.51
N LEU A 351 -23.52 10.32 -9.41
CA LEU A 351 -23.38 10.65 -10.82
C LEU A 351 -23.41 12.16 -10.99
N VAL A 352 -22.45 12.71 -11.73
CA VAL A 352 -22.34 14.17 -11.96
C VAL A 352 -23.34 14.62 -13.03
N SER A 353 -23.60 13.80 -14.04
CA SER A 353 -24.55 14.07 -15.12
C SER A 353 -25.30 12.81 -15.50
N ASP A 354 -26.60 12.93 -15.76
CA ASP A 354 -27.37 11.84 -16.29
C ASP A 354 -26.89 11.48 -17.71
N ILE A 355 -26.94 10.20 -18.04
CA ILE A 355 -26.76 9.72 -19.41
C ILE A 355 -28.11 9.82 -20.07
N ASN A 356 -28.19 10.64 -21.12
CA ASN A 356 -29.42 10.76 -21.91
C ASN A 356 -29.60 9.51 -22.77
N VAL A 357 -30.56 8.72 -22.43
CA VAL A 357 -31.08 7.61 -23.24
C VAL A 357 -32.44 8.01 -23.83
N LEU A 358 -32.86 7.33 -24.88
CA LEU A 358 -34.13 7.61 -25.51
C LEU A 358 -35.30 7.34 -24.57
N ASN A 359 -36.28 8.21 -24.55
CA ASN A 359 -37.58 7.92 -23.96
C ASN A 359 -38.44 7.05 -24.91
N THR A 360 -39.58 6.60 -24.45
CA THR A 360 -40.46 5.70 -25.19
C THR A 360 -40.89 6.25 -26.56
N GLU A 361 -41.24 7.53 -26.65
CA GLU A 361 -41.64 8.14 -27.90
C GLU A 361 -40.48 8.30 -28.89
N GLU A 362 -39.34 8.73 -28.40
CA GLU A 362 -38.13 8.82 -29.21
C GLU A 362 -37.66 7.44 -29.69
N PHE A 363 -37.74 6.42 -28.85
CA PHE A 363 -37.41 5.04 -29.19
C PHE A 363 -38.29 4.51 -30.29
N LYS A 364 -39.65 4.70 -30.18
CA LYS A 364 -40.60 4.31 -31.21
C LYS A 364 -40.30 4.97 -32.56
N LEU A 365 -40.09 6.29 -32.56
CA LEU A 365 -39.76 7.06 -33.76
C LEU A 365 -38.46 6.54 -34.41
N LEU A 366 -37.40 6.39 -33.64
CA LEU A 366 -36.11 5.96 -34.16
C LEU A 366 -36.19 4.55 -34.73
N LEU A 367 -36.85 3.61 -34.04
CA LEU A 367 -36.96 2.23 -34.46
C LEU A 367 -37.79 2.12 -35.78
N LEU A 368 -38.88 2.85 -35.89
CA LEU A 368 -39.71 2.87 -37.12
C LEU A 368 -38.98 3.53 -38.29
N GLU A 369 -38.22 4.59 -38.04
CA GLU A 369 -37.38 5.24 -39.05
C GLU A 369 -36.27 4.30 -39.55
N ALA A 370 -35.51 3.69 -38.61
CA ALA A 370 -34.47 2.72 -38.95
C ALA A 370 -35.03 1.55 -39.77
N THR A 371 -36.19 1.06 -39.38
CA THR A 371 -36.86 -0.03 -40.09
C THR A 371 -37.29 0.38 -41.49
N ARG A 372 -37.80 1.61 -41.66
CA ARG A 372 -38.16 2.18 -42.96
C ARG A 372 -36.94 2.28 -43.88
N ASN A 373 -35.85 2.83 -43.37
CA ASN A 373 -34.62 2.98 -44.12
C ASN A 373 -34.03 1.62 -44.54
N SER A 374 -34.06 0.63 -43.64
CA SER A 374 -33.62 -0.74 -43.93
C SER A 374 -34.50 -1.42 -44.99
N ALA A 375 -35.82 -1.20 -44.96
CA ALA A 375 -36.73 -1.72 -45.99
C ALA A 375 -36.43 -1.11 -47.36
N GLN A 376 -36.20 0.20 -47.43
CA GLN A 376 -35.81 0.91 -48.65
C GLN A 376 -34.47 0.42 -49.21
N GLU A 377 -33.48 0.25 -48.38
CA GLU A 377 -32.15 -0.26 -48.76
C GLU A 377 -32.24 -1.68 -49.33
N GLN A 378 -33.12 -2.51 -48.78
CA GLN A 378 -33.38 -3.86 -49.27
C GLN A 378 -34.33 -3.92 -50.47
N GLY A 379 -34.78 -2.77 -51.02
CA GLY A 379 -35.59 -2.68 -52.23
C GLY A 379 -37.07 -2.95 -52.04
N TYR A 380 -37.57 -2.91 -50.81
CA TYR A 380 -39.01 -3.01 -50.58
C TYR A 380 -39.69 -1.72 -51.00
N THR A 381 -40.61 -1.80 -51.94
CA THR A 381 -41.45 -0.67 -52.44
C THR A 381 -42.64 -0.40 -51.56
N ASN A 382 -43.14 -1.42 -50.88
CA ASN A 382 -44.23 -1.31 -49.91
C ASN A 382 -43.71 -1.73 -48.53
N LEU A 383 -43.69 -0.81 -47.53
CA LEU A 383 -43.21 -1.02 -46.17
C LEU A 383 -43.96 -2.15 -45.45
N SER A 384 -45.26 -2.36 -45.76
CA SER A 384 -46.05 -3.43 -45.15
C SER A 384 -45.57 -4.85 -45.52
N ASP A 385 -44.80 -4.97 -46.61
CA ASP A 385 -44.24 -6.24 -47.05
C ASP A 385 -42.93 -6.55 -46.32
N TYR A 386 -42.32 -5.52 -45.73
CA TYR A 386 -41.12 -5.69 -44.87
C TYR A 386 -41.56 -6.18 -43.49
N ARG A 387 -41.13 -7.39 -43.14
CA ARG A 387 -41.58 -8.10 -41.96
C ARG A 387 -41.41 -7.28 -40.67
N TYR A 388 -40.24 -6.67 -40.45
CA TYR A 388 -39.98 -5.91 -39.25
C TYR A 388 -40.84 -4.66 -39.13
N TYR A 389 -41.18 -3.99 -40.25
CA TYR A 389 -42.09 -2.85 -40.22
C TYR A 389 -43.49 -3.30 -39.82
N LYS A 390 -43.94 -4.44 -40.35
CA LYS A 390 -45.22 -5.05 -39.99
C LYS A 390 -45.26 -5.43 -38.49
N ASP A 391 -44.22 -6.09 -38.01
CA ASP A 391 -44.12 -6.50 -36.59
C ASP A 391 -44.17 -5.28 -35.70
N TYR A 392 -43.38 -4.22 -35.97
CA TYR A 392 -43.30 -3.01 -35.15
C TYR A 392 -44.51 -2.09 -35.24
N THR A 393 -45.32 -2.19 -36.31
CA THR A 393 -46.59 -1.45 -36.44
C THR A 393 -47.78 -2.23 -35.92
N THR A 394 -47.61 -3.47 -35.47
CA THR A 394 -48.67 -4.28 -34.88
C THR A 394 -49.13 -3.63 -33.55
N PRO A 395 -50.47 -3.43 -33.37
CA PRO A 395 -50.99 -2.91 -32.10
C PRO A 395 -50.52 -3.74 -30.90
N GLY A 396 -50.00 -3.06 -29.85
CA GLY A 396 -49.52 -3.69 -28.65
C GLY A 396 -48.04 -4.13 -28.72
N TYR A 397 -47.31 -3.93 -29.82
CA TYR A 397 -45.88 -4.18 -29.88
C TYR A 397 -45.13 -3.26 -28.90
N PHE A 398 -45.45 -1.98 -28.93
CA PHE A 398 -44.90 -1.01 -27.99
C PHE A 398 -45.75 -0.90 -26.73
N GLY A 399 -45.08 -0.86 -25.58
CA GLY A 399 -45.71 -0.55 -24.31
C GLY A 399 -46.04 0.94 -24.15
N GLU A 400 -46.82 1.26 -23.13
CA GLU A 400 -47.28 2.62 -22.83
C GLU A 400 -46.47 3.28 -21.70
N VAL A 401 -45.56 2.53 -21.06
CA VAL A 401 -44.71 3.04 -19.96
C VAL A 401 -43.49 3.76 -20.49
N ASN A 402 -42.85 4.50 -19.64
CA ASN A 402 -41.50 5.07 -19.90
C ASN A 402 -40.60 4.77 -18.70
N THR A 403 -39.91 3.63 -18.74
CA THR A 403 -39.09 3.11 -17.64
C THR A 403 -37.70 3.74 -17.65
N PRO A 404 -37.31 4.49 -16.65
CA PRO A 404 -35.98 5.13 -16.56
C PRO A 404 -34.93 4.14 -16.04
N TRP A 405 -34.56 3.14 -16.84
CA TRP A 405 -33.66 2.04 -16.45
C TRP A 405 -32.38 2.50 -15.77
N MET A 406 -31.74 3.55 -16.33
CA MET A 406 -30.51 4.09 -15.77
C MET A 406 -30.69 4.63 -14.34
N LYS A 407 -31.83 5.31 -14.06
CA LYS A 407 -32.13 5.83 -12.72
C LYS A 407 -32.44 4.72 -11.72
N LEU A 408 -33.06 3.62 -12.18
CA LEU A 408 -33.40 2.47 -11.33
C LEU A 408 -32.13 1.71 -10.90
N LEU A 409 -31.10 1.68 -11.75
CA LEU A 409 -29.82 1.02 -11.48
C LEU A 409 -28.84 1.86 -10.64
N MET A 410 -29.03 3.18 -10.61
CA MET A 410 -28.09 4.09 -9.95
C MET A 410 -28.51 4.39 -8.52
N GLN A 411 -27.52 4.47 -7.64
CA GLN A 411 -27.68 4.87 -6.24
C GLN A 411 -26.52 5.77 -5.78
N PRO A 412 -26.74 6.65 -4.79
CA PRO A 412 -25.64 7.30 -4.11
C PRO A 412 -24.78 6.26 -3.41
N ALA A 413 -23.47 6.28 -3.64
CA ALA A 413 -22.53 5.34 -3.07
C ALA A 413 -21.82 5.94 -1.85
N ARG A 414 -21.51 5.13 -0.84
CA ARG A 414 -20.83 5.51 0.38
C ARG A 414 -19.47 4.83 0.47
N VAL A 415 -18.50 5.54 1.02
CA VAL A 415 -17.16 5.02 1.26
C VAL A 415 -16.77 5.31 2.70
N HIS A 416 -16.41 4.28 3.43
CA HIS A 416 -15.85 4.36 4.77
C HIS A 416 -14.43 3.80 4.77
N LYS A 417 -13.48 4.58 5.27
CA LYS A 417 -12.11 4.13 5.47
C LYS A 417 -11.76 4.26 6.95
N HIS A 418 -11.23 3.21 7.51
CA HIS A 418 -10.68 3.19 8.85
C HIS A 418 -9.25 2.72 8.77
N ASN A 419 -8.34 3.44 9.40
CA ASN A 419 -6.96 3.03 9.54
C ASN A 419 -6.50 3.22 10.98
N ILE A 420 -5.97 2.18 11.58
CA ILE A 420 -5.30 2.25 12.89
C ILE A 420 -3.86 1.81 12.72
N SER A 421 -2.92 2.58 13.23
CA SER A 421 -1.51 2.22 13.19
C SER A 421 -0.80 2.50 14.51
N VAL A 422 0.19 1.66 14.79
CA VAL A 422 1.10 1.79 15.93
C VAL A 422 2.52 1.69 15.40
N ARG A 423 3.34 2.72 15.64
CA ARG A 423 4.74 2.75 15.23
C ARG A 423 5.61 3.23 16.37
N GLY A 424 6.83 2.71 16.43
CA GLY A 424 7.77 3.10 17.45
C GLY A 424 9.08 2.32 17.36
N GLY A 425 9.95 2.50 18.34
CA GLY A 425 11.16 1.74 18.40
C GLY A 425 11.99 2.01 19.64
N GLY A 426 12.72 0.99 20.04
CA GLY A 426 13.74 1.06 21.08
C GLY A 426 15.11 1.40 20.50
N HIS A 427 16.15 1.16 21.26
CA HIS A 427 17.53 1.43 20.85
C HIS A 427 17.99 0.56 19.69
N SER A 428 17.66 -0.73 19.70
CA SER A 428 18.09 -1.72 18.69
C SER A 428 17.02 -2.17 17.72
N SER A 429 15.76 -1.82 17.95
CA SER A 429 14.64 -2.29 17.13
C SER A 429 13.65 -1.16 16.83
N ASN A 430 12.98 -1.25 15.68
CA ASN A 430 11.81 -0.46 15.35
C ASN A 430 10.71 -1.37 14.82
N TYR A 431 9.48 -0.94 14.97
CA TYR A 431 8.32 -1.68 14.53
C TYR A 431 7.22 -0.75 13.99
N SER A 432 6.41 -1.28 13.11
CA SER A 432 5.14 -0.70 12.72
C SER A 432 4.11 -1.81 12.53
N VAL A 433 2.90 -1.53 12.99
CA VAL A 433 1.72 -2.38 12.84
C VAL A 433 0.60 -1.48 12.36
N SER A 434 -0.06 -1.82 11.27
CA SER A 434 -1.24 -1.10 10.81
C SER A 434 -2.32 -2.06 10.34
N TYR A 435 -3.57 -1.66 10.58
CA TYR A 435 -4.76 -2.32 10.09
C TYR A 435 -5.65 -1.30 9.42
N GLY A 436 -6.03 -1.59 8.17
CA GLY A 436 -6.94 -0.78 7.38
C GLY A 436 -8.20 -1.55 7.01
N LEU A 437 -9.33 -0.85 7.04
CA LEU A 437 -10.61 -1.31 6.51
C LEU A 437 -11.13 -0.27 5.53
N ILE A 438 -11.46 -0.72 4.33
CA ILE A 438 -12.17 0.07 3.33
C ILE A 438 -13.48 -0.65 3.05
N ASP A 439 -14.59 0.05 3.25
CA ASP A 439 -15.94 -0.42 2.93
C ASP A 439 -16.57 0.57 1.94
N GLU A 440 -16.78 0.10 0.73
CA GLU A 440 -17.13 0.92 -0.43
C GLU A 440 -18.37 0.34 -1.11
N GLU A 441 -19.42 1.13 -1.18
CA GLU A 441 -20.59 0.87 -2.02
C GLU A 441 -20.35 1.40 -3.44
N GLY A 442 -20.93 0.77 -4.44
CA GLY A 442 -20.90 1.27 -5.81
C GLY A 442 -22.12 2.12 -6.16
N MET A 443 -21.98 2.94 -7.20
CA MET A 443 -23.10 3.72 -7.74
C MET A 443 -24.11 2.86 -8.50
N LEU A 444 -23.72 1.67 -8.94
CA LEU A 444 -24.66 0.66 -9.42
C LEU A 444 -25.17 -0.17 -8.24
N VAL A 445 -26.46 -0.47 -8.21
CA VAL A 445 -27.06 -1.33 -7.18
C VAL A 445 -26.34 -2.68 -7.12
N ASN A 446 -26.24 -3.28 -5.93
CA ASN A 446 -25.59 -4.56 -5.67
C ASN A 446 -24.09 -4.63 -6.02
N THR A 447 -23.42 -3.47 -6.13
CA THR A 447 -21.96 -3.43 -6.27
C THR A 447 -21.31 -2.92 -4.99
N SER A 448 -20.24 -3.58 -4.56
CA SER A 448 -19.54 -3.23 -3.32
C SER A 448 -18.12 -3.76 -3.31
N ASN A 449 -17.29 -3.17 -2.46
CA ASN A 449 -15.96 -3.70 -2.17
C ASN A 449 -15.65 -3.48 -0.69
N ARG A 450 -15.40 -4.57 0.02
CA ARG A 450 -14.91 -4.53 1.40
C ARG A 450 -13.51 -5.13 1.46
N ARG A 451 -12.54 -4.34 1.91
CA ARG A 451 -11.13 -4.73 1.94
C ARG A 451 -10.53 -4.52 3.33
N HIS A 452 -9.84 -5.52 3.81
CA HIS A 452 -9.06 -5.52 5.04
C HIS A 452 -7.59 -5.61 4.68
N ASN A 453 -6.76 -4.73 5.25
CA ASN A 453 -5.30 -4.75 5.07
C ASN A 453 -4.64 -4.86 6.44
N LEU A 454 -3.63 -5.71 6.55
CA LEU A 454 -2.77 -5.82 7.72
C LEU A 454 -1.32 -5.68 7.28
N ASN A 455 -0.59 -4.74 7.89
CA ASN A 455 0.83 -4.56 7.63
C ASN A 455 1.62 -4.60 8.93
N LEU A 456 2.64 -5.46 8.97
CA LEU A 456 3.55 -5.64 10.10
C LEU A 456 4.98 -5.45 9.59
N ASN A 457 5.74 -4.62 10.25
CA ASN A 457 7.16 -4.45 9.97
C ASN A 457 7.94 -4.47 11.27
N LEU A 458 9.02 -5.23 11.30
CA LEU A 458 9.95 -5.33 12.40
C LEU A 458 11.38 -5.32 11.88
N ASP A 459 12.16 -4.37 12.31
CA ASP A 459 13.60 -4.28 12.08
C ASP A 459 14.33 -4.34 13.40
N THR A 460 15.35 -5.19 13.54
CA THR A 460 16.15 -5.28 14.75
C THR A 460 17.64 -5.47 14.46
N ASP A 461 18.50 -4.79 15.19
CA ASP A 461 19.93 -5.07 15.19
C ASP A 461 20.21 -6.20 16.18
N LEU A 462 20.63 -7.35 15.66
CA LEU A 462 21.06 -8.49 16.48
C LEU A 462 22.39 -8.19 17.18
N ASN A 463 23.25 -7.43 16.49
CA ASN A 463 24.48 -6.88 17.04
C ASN A 463 24.96 -5.68 16.18
N LYS A 464 26.15 -5.13 16.44
CA LYS A 464 26.69 -3.94 15.75
C LYS A 464 26.90 -4.11 14.25
N TRP A 465 27.00 -5.34 13.75
CA TRP A 465 27.29 -5.63 12.34
C TRP A 465 26.18 -6.47 11.65
N LEU A 466 25.18 -6.97 12.40
CA LEU A 466 24.11 -7.81 11.85
C LEU A 466 22.73 -7.24 12.20
N LYS A 467 21.93 -6.96 11.17
CA LYS A 467 20.55 -6.53 11.26
C LYS A 467 19.65 -7.59 10.65
N MET A 468 18.49 -7.82 11.25
CA MET A 468 17.39 -8.65 10.72
C MET A 468 16.15 -7.80 10.55
N GLY A 469 15.39 -8.07 9.48
CA GLY A 469 14.10 -7.45 9.27
C GLY A 469 13.07 -8.46 8.76
N VAL A 470 11.81 -8.23 9.13
CA VAL A 470 10.66 -9.01 8.68
C VAL A 470 9.53 -8.07 8.39
N THR A 471 8.91 -8.28 7.24
CA THR A 471 7.70 -7.58 6.84
C THR A 471 6.64 -8.61 6.47
N PHE A 472 5.43 -8.42 6.97
CA PHE A 472 4.24 -9.13 6.57
C PHE A 472 3.20 -8.14 6.07
N ARG A 473 2.61 -8.39 4.90
CA ARG A 473 1.47 -7.67 4.36
C ARG A 473 0.42 -8.68 4.00
N GLY A 474 -0.78 -8.48 4.53
CA GLY A 474 -1.95 -9.32 4.23
C GLY A 474 -3.09 -8.45 3.74
N ASP A 475 -3.81 -8.91 2.74
CA ASP A 475 -5.05 -8.30 2.27
C ASP A 475 -6.13 -9.36 2.08
N LEU A 476 -7.35 -8.99 2.41
CA LEU A 476 -8.54 -9.77 2.17
C LEU A 476 -9.59 -8.83 1.60
N SER A 477 -10.06 -9.10 0.39
CA SER A 477 -11.13 -8.33 -0.23
C SER A 477 -12.31 -9.21 -0.63
N LYS A 478 -13.50 -8.62 -0.55
CA LYS A 478 -14.74 -9.20 -1.07
C LYS A 478 -15.42 -8.14 -1.92
N ARG A 479 -15.62 -8.45 -3.21
CA ARG A 479 -16.25 -7.58 -4.18
C ARG A 479 -17.53 -8.19 -4.69
N GLY A 480 -18.63 -7.41 -4.60
CA GLY A 480 -19.86 -7.66 -5.33
C GLY A 480 -19.81 -6.88 -6.66
N GLN A 481 -20.13 -7.53 -7.76
CA GLN A 481 -20.07 -6.94 -9.10
C GLN A 481 -21.37 -7.15 -9.84
N THR A 482 -21.75 -6.16 -10.65
CA THR A 482 -22.78 -6.28 -11.69
C THR A 482 -22.29 -5.57 -12.93
N GLU A 483 -22.51 -6.16 -14.09
CA GLU A 483 -22.05 -5.62 -15.38
C GLU A 483 -23.18 -5.02 -16.21
N ASN A 484 -24.33 -4.70 -15.59
CA ASN A 484 -25.58 -4.42 -16.29
C ASN A 484 -25.77 -2.98 -16.76
N PHE A 485 -24.73 -2.15 -16.70
CA PHE A 485 -24.81 -0.77 -17.17
C PHE A 485 -25.22 -0.68 -18.65
N ASN A 486 -24.53 -1.42 -19.53
CA ASN A 486 -24.83 -1.43 -20.97
C ASN A 486 -26.21 -2.03 -21.26
N VAL A 487 -26.58 -3.11 -20.57
CA VAL A 487 -27.90 -3.73 -20.70
C VAL A 487 -29.02 -2.74 -20.37
N ALA A 488 -28.81 -1.90 -19.32
CA ALA A 488 -29.80 -0.88 -18.98
C ALA A 488 -29.86 0.31 -19.96
N ALA A 489 -28.68 0.70 -20.50
CA ALA A 489 -28.63 1.78 -21.51
C ALA A 489 -29.27 1.37 -22.84
N GLU A 490 -29.24 0.07 -23.17
CA GLU A 490 -29.81 -0.50 -24.39
C GLU A 490 -31.25 -1.03 -24.20
N ALA A 491 -31.73 -1.10 -22.95
CA ALA A 491 -33.03 -1.66 -22.64
C ALA A 491 -34.17 -0.78 -23.17
N ARG A 492 -35.22 -1.42 -23.71
CA ARG A 492 -36.42 -0.76 -24.22
C ARG A 492 -37.13 0.04 -23.12
N PRO A 493 -37.29 1.36 -23.30
CA PRO A 493 -37.91 2.21 -22.28
C PRO A 493 -39.43 1.99 -22.15
N ASP A 494 -40.05 1.41 -23.16
CA ASP A 494 -41.49 1.14 -23.22
C ASP A 494 -41.92 -0.14 -22.47
N LEU A 495 -41.00 -0.85 -21.84
CA LEU A 495 -41.27 -2.06 -21.03
C LEU A 495 -41.26 -1.76 -19.54
N PRO A 496 -42.24 -2.25 -18.76
CA PRO A 496 -42.25 -2.04 -17.33
C PRO A 496 -41.15 -2.87 -16.60
N CYS A 497 -40.67 -2.36 -15.48
CA CYS A 497 -39.73 -3.11 -14.65
C CYS A 497 -40.36 -4.28 -13.89
N TYR A 498 -41.60 -4.09 -13.43
CA TYR A 498 -42.33 -5.06 -12.63
C TYR A 498 -43.75 -5.28 -13.21
N ASN A 499 -44.28 -6.49 -13.01
CA ASN A 499 -45.68 -6.81 -13.19
C ASN A 499 -46.52 -6.19 -12.06
N GLU A 500 -47.85 -6.21 -12.19
CA GLU A 500 -48.79 -5.71 -11.19
C GLU A 500 -48.70 -6.46 -9.85
N ASP A 501 -48.28 -7.73 -9.86
CA ASP A 501 -48.07 -8.57 -8.68
C ASP A 501 -46.70 -8.34 -8.02
N GLY A 502 -45.88 -7.41 -8.53
CA GLY A 502 -44.55 -7.09 -8.03
C GLY A 502 -43.43 -8.02 -8.48
N SER A 503 -43.71 -9.03 -9.29
CA SER A 503 -42.69 -9.85 -9.96
C SER A 503 -42.01 -9.08 -11.09
N TYR A 504 -40.80 -9.50 -11.46
CA TYR A 504 -40.10 -8.86 -12.57
C TYR A 504 -40.81 -9.11 -13.91
N TYR A 505 -40.96 -8.08 -14.71
CA TYR A 505 -41.52 -8.20 -16.06
C TYR A 505 -40.42 -8.75 -17.00
N VAL A 506 -40.80 -9.78 -17.80
CA VAL A 506 -39.94 -10.35 -18.86
C VAL A 506 -40.72 -10.24 -20.18
N HIS A 507 -40.17 -9.48 -21.10
CA HIS A 507 -40.81 -9.29 -22.42
C HIS A 507 -40.58 -10.50 -23.31
N LYS A 508 -41.67 -11.05 -23.86
CA LYS A 508 -41.65 -12.15 -24.80
C LYS A 508 -42.07 -11.64 -26.18
N TYR A 509 -41.36 -12.01 -27.23
CA TYR A 509 -41.66 -11.67 -28.58
C TYR A 509 -41.26 -12.80 -29.53
N MET A 510 -41.93 -12.84 -30.70
CA MET A 510 -41.63 -13.83 -31.73
C MET A 510 -40.58 -13.29 -32.69
N TYR A 511 -39.50 -14.03 -32.90
CA TYR A 511 -38.45 -13.69 -33.87
C TYR A 511 -38.11 -14.90 -34.72
N LEU A 512 -38.28 -14.78 -36.04
CA LEU A 512 -38.08 -15.86 -37.01
C LEU A 512 -38.85 -17.17 -36.68
N GLY A 513 -39.99 -17.04 -36.01
CA GLY A 513 -40.80 -18.21 -35.61
C GLY A 513 -40.39 -18.85 -34.30
N GLU A 514 -39.39 -18.32 -33.63
CA GLU A 514 -38.94 -18.71 -32.29
C GLU A 514 -39.38 -17.67 -31.26
N GLU A 515 -39.83 -18.13 -30.08
CA GLU A 515 -40.04 -17.27 -28.92
C GLU A 515 -38.71 -16.74 -28.42
N ARG A 516 -38.58 -15.42 -28.30
CA ARG A 516 -37.43 -14.71 -27.78
C ARG A 516 -37.84 -13.90 -26.56
N PHE A 517 -36.83 -13.55 -25.74
CA PHE A 517 -37.03 -12.83 -24.51
C PHE A 517 -36.08 -11.66 -24.46
N GLU A 518 -36.50 -10.55 -23.91
CA GLU A 518 -35.63 -9.45 -23.54
C GLU A 518 -35.33 -9.49 -22.05
N SER A 519 -34.07 -9.31 -21.71
CA SER A 519 -33.62 -9.29 -20.31
C SER A 519 -34.09 -8.01 -19.62
N ASN A 520 -34.66 -8.15 -18.46
CA ASN A 520 -34.90 -7.03 -17.56
C ASN A 520 -33.60 -6.70 -16.78
N PRO A 521 -33.02 -5.51 -16.99
CA PRO A 521 -31.75 -5.14 -16.35
C PRO A 521 -31.73 -5.27 -14.82
N MET A 522 -32.91 -5.06 -14.20
CA MET A 522 -33.03 -5.12 -12.74
C MET A 522 -32.99 -6.53 -12.20
N ILE A 523 -33.38 -7.54 -12.98
CA ILE A 523 -33.25 -8.94 -12.55
C ILE A 523 -31.78 -9.27 -12.34
N GLU A 524 -30.96 -9.04 -13.35
CA GLU A 524 -29.54 -9.35 -13.24
C GLU A 524 -28.84 -8.47 -12.19
N ALA A 525 -29.19 -7.18 -12.12
CA ALA A 525 -28.59 -6.27 -11.16
C ALA A 525 -28.86 -6.66 -9.70
N LYS A 526 -30.03 -7.21 -9.37
CA LYS A 526 -30.43 -7.51 -7.99
C LYS A 526 -30.32 -8.97 -7.62
N GLU A 527 -30.55 -9.88 -8.55
CA GLU A 527 -30.68 -11.32 -8.25
C GLU A 527 -29.43 -12.13 -8.60
N ARG A 528 -28.56 -11.64 -9.52
CA ARG A 528 -27.29 -12.29 -9.79
C ARG A 528 -26.38 -12.20 -8.58
N ASP A 529 -25.81 -13.33 -8.15
CA ASP A 529 -24.82 -13.41 -7.07
C ASP A 529 -23.43 -13.54 -7.69
N ASN A 530 -22.82 -12.38 -8.02
CA ASN A 530 -21.45 -12.31 -8.54
C ASN A 530 -20.53 -11.71 -7.46
N VAL A 531 -19.77 -12.60 -6.81
CA VAL A 531 -18.87 -12.25 -5.74
C VAL A 531 -17.47 -12.77 -6.00
N ASN A 532 -16.49 -11.86 -5.94
CA ASN A 532 -15.08 -12.19 -5.98
C ASN A 532 -14.43 -11.97 -4.61
N GLN A 533 -13.68 -12.96 -4.14
CA GLN A 533 -12.91 -12.88 -2.90
C GLN A 533 -11.44 -13.06 -3.22
N ASP A 534 -10.61 -12.09 -2.80
CA ASP A 534 -9.17 -12.16 -2.96
C ASP A 534 -8.50 -12.21 -1.58
N LEU A 535 -7.59 -13.14 -1.40
CA LEU A 535 -6.70 -13.25 -0.25
C LEU A 535 -5.27 -13.12 -0.73
N GLY A 536 -4.58 -12.07 -0.28
CA GLY A 536 -3.18 -11.82 -0.54
C GLY A 536 -2.33 -11.92 0.72
N ALA A 537 -1.13 -12.45 0.62
CA ALA A 537 -0.12 -12.43 1.68
C ALA A 537 1.27 -12.26 1.08
N ASN A 538 2.00 -11.27 1.55
CA ASN A 538 3.40 -11.06 1.23
C ASN A 538 4.22 -11.14 2.51
N ILE A 539 5.22 -12.01 2.53
CA ILE A 539 6.18 -12.16 3.65
C ILE A 539 7.57 -11.91 3.09
N THR A 540 8.29 -10.95 3.64
CA THR A 540 9.68 -10.68 3.32
C THR A 540 10.52 -10.73 4.56
N SER A 541 11.58 -11.53 4.55
CA SER A 541 12.57 -11.63 5.63
C SER A 541 13.94 -11.34 5.07
N TYR A 542 14.77 -10.58 5.79
CA TYR A 542 16.11 -10.28 5.36
C TYR A 542 17.11 -10.19 6.49
N LEU A 543 18.35 -10.49 6.16
CA LEU A 543 19.53 -10.30 7.00
C LEU A 543 20.48 -9.33 6.30
N VAL A 544 20.96 -8.32 7.01
CA VAL A 544 21.96 -7.38 6.51
C VAL A 544 23.17 -7.44 7.43
N SER A 545 24.31 -7.83 6.87
CA SER A 545 25.62 -7.85 7.56
C SER A 545 26.49 -6.69 7.09
N ARG A 546 27.12 -5.99 8.03
CA ARG A 546 28.08 -4.91 7.77
C ARG A 546 29.41 -5.23 8.43
N PRO A 547 30.17 -6.19 7.86
CA PRO A 547 31.40 -6.71 8.50
C PRO A 547 32.54 -5.71 8.48
N LEU A 548 32.57 -4.82 7.49
CA LEU A 548 33.62 -3.82 7.29
C LEU A 548 33.01 -2.47 6.92
N GLY A 549 33.75 -1.38 7.17
CA GLY A 549 33.32 -0.04 6.77
C GLY A 549 33.08 0.06 5.27
N GLY A 550 31.89 0.47 4.87
CA GLY A 550 31.48 0.60 3.49
C GLY A 550 30.95 -0.69 2.83
N LEU A 551 31.18 -1.88 3.40
CA LEU A 551 30.67 -3.15 2.87
C LEU A 551 29.35 -3.55 3.55
N SER A 552 28.34 -3.84 2.76
CA SER A 552 27.05 -4.38 3.20
C SER A 552 26.70 -5.63 2.39
N LEU A 553 26.34 -6.69 3.09
CA LEU A 553 25.87 -7.95 2.51
C LEU A 553 24.42 -8.13 2.93
N ARG A 554 23.50 -8.40 1.99
CA ARG A 554 22.08 -8.67 2.26
C ARG A 554 21.68 -10.00 1.68
N LEU A 555 20.98 -10.79 2.47
CA LEU A 555 20.26 -11.99 2.05
C LEU A 555 18.79 -11.75 2.34
N GLN A 556 17.93 -11.96 1.36
CA GLN A 556 16.48 -11.72 1.47
C GLN A 556 15.73 -12.89 0.85
N TYR A 557 14.65 -13.29 1.52
CA TYR A 557 13.66 -14.21 0.99
C TYR A 557 12.29 -13.54 1.04
N SER A 558 11.58 -13.58 -0.08
CA SER A 558 10.23 -13.05 -0.23
C SER A 558 9.31 -14.16 -0.72
N TYR A 559 8.13 -14.26 -0.11
CA TYR A 559 7.05 -15.17 -0.50
C TYR A 559 5.78 -14.36 -0.71
N ASN A 560 5.23 -14.42 -1.91
CA ASN A 560 3.96 -13.82 -2.28
C ASN A 560 2.97 -14.94 -2.55
N TYR A 561 1.79 -14.84 -1.94
CA TYR A 561 0.67 -15.73 -2.10
C TYR A 561 -0.56 -14.91 -2.47
N LYS A 562 -1.28 -15.31 -3.51
CA LYS A 562 -2.57 -14.72 -3.88
C LYS A 562 -3.53 -15.84 -4.26
N GLN A 563 -4.70 -15.83 -3.64
CA GLN A 563 -5.82 -16.70 -3.99
C GLN A 563 -7.01 -15.83 -4.32
N SER A 564 -7.59 -16.03 -5.49
CA SER A 564 -8.83 -15.37 -5.92
C SER A 564 -9.89 -16.43 -6.14
N LYS A 565 -11.05 -16.25 -5.51
CA LYS A 565 -12.23 -17.10 -5.65
C LYS A 565 -13.38 -16.28 -6.21
N GLY A 566 -13.84 -16.67 -7.38
CA GLY A 566 -15.02 -16.09 -8.00
C GLY A 566 -16.21 -17.04 -7.90
N ARG A 567 -17.35 -16.50 -7.57
CA ARG A 567 -18.65 -17.13 -7.63
C ARG A 567 -19.57 -16.26 -8.47
N ASP A 568 -20.11 -16.81 -9.52
CA ASP A 568 -21.03 -16.13 -10.42
C ASP A 568 -22.25 -17.00 -10.65
N PHE A 569 -23.33 -16.73 -9.92
CA PHE A 569 -24.58 -17.45 -10.00
C PHE A 569 -25.65 -16.61 -10.70
N TYR A 570 -26.16 -17.13 -11.78
CA TYR A 570 -27.31 -16.59 -12.51
C TYR A 570 -28.55 -17.39 -12.13
N PRO A 571 -29.53 -16.79 -11.43
CA PRO A 571 -30.81 -17.42 -11.13
C PRO A 571 -31.62 -17.78 -12.38
N SER A 572 -32.54 -18.70 -12.28
CA SER A 572 -33.38 -19.19 -13.37
C SER A 572 -34.21 -18.11 -14.06
N MET A 573 -34.47 -16.99 -13.37
CA MET A 573 -35.19 -15.83 -13.91
C MET A 573 -34.33 -14.92 -14.80
N THR A 574 -33.00 -15.08 -14.80
CA THR A 574 -32.09 -14.33 -15.68
C THR A 574 -32.00 -14.95 -17.05
N LEU A 575 -31.58 -14.18 -18.04
CA LEU A 575 -31.41 -14.69 -19.42
C LEU A 575 -30.41 -15.84 -19.48
N TYR A 576 -29.26 -15.69 -18.82
CA TYR A 576 -28.20 -16.71 -18.77
C TYR A 576 -28.60 -17.90 -17.90
N GLY A 577 -29.16 -17.67 -16.71
CA GLY A 577 -29.58 -18.72 -15.79
C GLY A 577 -30.70 -19.59 -16.32
N SER A 578 -31.55 -19.05 -17.17
CA SER A 578 -32.61 -19.77 -17.88
C SER A 578 -32.17 -20.50 -19.16
N GLY A 579 -30.89 -20.35 -19.54
CA GLY A 579 -30.38 -20.87 -20.82
C GLY A 579 -31.00 -20.19 -22.02
N GLY A 580 -31.27 -18.89 -21.98
CA GLY A 580 -32.02 -18.13 -22.97
C GLY A 580 -33.52 -18.39 -22.86
N TYR A 581 -34.01 -18.53 -21.63
CA TYR A 581 -35.42 -18.86 -21.27
C TYR A 581 -35.90 -20.21 -21.82
N LYS A 582 -34.98 -21.15 -22.02
CA LYS A 582 -35.28 -22.52 -22.48
C LYS A 582 -35.56 -23.50 -21.32
N GLY A 583 -35.86 -22.99 -20.13
CA GLY A 583 -36.25 -23.78 -18.97
C GLY A 583 -35.09 -24.34 -18.12
N GLN A 584 -33.85 -23.87 -18.35
CA GLN A 584 -32.71 -24.13 -17.47
C GLN A 584 -32.99 -23.50 -16.10
N LYS A 585 -32.61 -24.20 -15.02
CA LYS A 585 -32.85 -23.79 -13.63
C LYS A 585 -31.59 -23.25 -12.99
N GLY A 586 -31.19 -22.05 -13.37
CA GLY A 586 -29.99 -21.37 -12.88
C GLY A 586 -28.68 -21.90 -13.46
N GLN A 587 -27.63 -21.11 -13.36
CA GLN A 587 -26.27 -21.46 -13.77
C GLN A 587 -25.26 -20.86 -12.79
N LEU A 588 -24.31 -21.67 -12.36
CA LEU A 588 -23.21 -21.27 -11.47
C LEU A 588 -21.87 -21.51 -12.15
N THR A 589 -21.02 -20.49 -12.16
CA THR A 589 -19.61 -20.60 -12.47
C THR A 589 -18.79 -20.30 -11.22
N ASN A 590 -17.99 -21.26 -10.79
CA ASN A 590 -16.97 -21.05 -9.77
C ASN A 590 -15.60 -20.99 -10.42
N THR A 591 -14.82 -19.98 -10.05
CA THR A 591 -13.42 -19.84 -10.48
C THR A 591 -12.50 -19.80 -9.28
N GLU A 592 -11.35 -20.43 -9.40
CA GLU A 592 -10.27 -20.34 -8.43
C GLU A 592 -8.95 -20.06 -9.14
N ARG A 593 -8.23 -19.04 -8.70
CA ARG A 593 -6.88 -18.71 -9.14
C ARG A 593 -5.95 -18.72 -7.95
N LEU A 594 -4.84 -19.39 -8.08
CA LEU A 594 -3.78 -19.44 -7.08
C LEU A 594 -2.47 -18.99 -7.73
N SER A 595 -1.82 -17.98 -7.14
CA SER A 595 -0.51 -17.51 -7.54
C SER A 595 0.44 -17.59 -6.36
N GLU A 596 1.55 -18.27 -6.55
CA GLU A 596 2.64 -18.38 -5.58
C GLU A 596 3.92 -17.88 -6.24
N ASN A 597 4.59 -16.92 -5.59
CA ASN A 597 5.84 -16.38 -6.10
C ASN A 597 6.88 -16.34 -4.97
N GLN A 598 8.01 -17.01 -5.18
CA GLN A 598 9.12 -17.09 -4.23
C GLN A 598 10.34 -16.41 -4.83
N GLU A 599 10.97 -15.51 -4.08
CA GLU A 599 12.19 -14.85 -4.53
C GLU A 599 13.28 -14.95 -3.44
N LEU A 600 14.44 -15.47 -3.84
CA LEU A 600 15.66 -15.46 -3.05
C LEU A 600 16.62 -14.44 -3.67
N MET A 601 17.09 -13.47 -2.88
CA MET A 601 18.00 -12.41 -3.32
C MET A 601 19.24 -12.40 -2.43
N GLY A 602 20.40 -12.38 -3.07
CA GLY A 602 21.69 -12.07 -2.46
C GLY A 602 22.22 -10.75 -3.02
N GLN A 603 22.69 -9.85 -2.14
CA GLN A 603 23.18 -8.53 -2.53
C GLN A 603 24.49 -8.20 -1.82
N ILE A 604 25.42 -7.62 -2.56
CA ILE A 604 26.70 -7.08 -2.07
C ILE A 604 26.73 -5.60 -2.45
N MET A 605 26.93 -4.73 -1.47
CA MET A 605 27.12 -3.30 -1.68
C MET A 605 28.45 -2.87 -1.06
N TYR A 606 29.22 -2.09 -1.79
CA TYR A 606 30.45 -1.46 -1.31
C TYR A 606 30.49 0.00 -1.69
N GLY A 607 30.50 0.88 -0.69
CA GLY A 607 30.59 2.33 -0.88
C GLY A 607 31.83 2.89 -0.19
N LYS A 608 32.57 3.75 -0.88
CA LYS A 608 33.75 4.42 -0.33
C LYS A 608 33.95 5.80 -0.92
N ARG A 609 34.17 6.78 -0.03
CA ARG A 609 34.58 8.14 -0.41
C ARG A 609 36.07 8.33 -0.13
N ILE A 610 36.82 8.69 -1.17
CA ILE A 610 38.27 8.97 -1.10
C ILE A 610 38.47 10.40 -1.62
N LYS A 611 38.70 11.35 -0.70
CA LYS A 611 38.79 12.79 -1.02
C LYS A 611 37.56 13.28 -1.79
N LYS A 612 37.72 13.60 -3.08
CA LYS A 612 36.69 14.10 -4.00
C LYS A 612 36.01 12.99 -4.82
N HIS A 613 36.47 11.75 -4.67
CA HIS A 613 35.95 10.59 -5.40
C HIS A 613 35.00 9.81 -4.51
N ASN A 614 33.79 9.55 -4.99
CA ASN A 614 32.84 8.66 -4.32
C ASN A 614 32.52 7.48 -5.27
N PHE A 615 32.62 6.27 -4.74
CA PHE A 615 32.37 5.02 -5.46
C PHE A 615 31.32 4.22 -4.71
N ASP A 616 30.29 3.78 -5.41
CA ASP A 616 29.28 2.85 -4.91
C ASP A 616 29.09 1.71 -5.91
N ILE A 617 29.39 0.49 -5.49
CA ILE A 617 29.24 -0.72 -6.30
C ILE A 617 28.18 -1.59 -5.68
N THR A 618 27.22 -2.05 -6.45
CA THR A 618 26.17 -2.96 -6.07
C THR A 618 26.15 -4.17 -6.99
N MET A 619 26.16 -5.36 -6.43
CA MET A 619 25.98 -6.63 -7.14
C MET A 619 24.78 -7.36 -6.51
N VAL A 620 23.90 -7.89 -7.35
CA VAL A 620 22.68 -8.60 -6.92
C VAL A 620 22.51 -9.87 -7.74
N GLY A 621 22.18 -10.96 -7.07
CA GLY A 621 21.69 -12.19 -7.67
C GLY A 621 20.31 -12.51 -7.17
N THR A 622 19.36 -12.81 -8.06
CA THR A 622 17.99 -13.19 -7.68
C THR A 622 17.57 -14.45 -8.37
N LEU A 623 16.85 -15.29 -7.63
CA LEU A 623 16.16 -16.47 -8.16
C LEU A 623 14.67 -16.33 -7.83
N THR A 624 13.84 -16.26 -8.86
CA THR A 624 12.39 -16.16 -8.72
C THR A 624 11.73 -17.44 -9.26
N ASP A 625 10.87 -18.08 -8.45
CA ASP A 625 10.02 -19.24 -8.82
C ASP A 625 8.56 -18.79 -8.73
N SER A 626 7.85 -18.81 -9.86
CA SER A 626 6.46 -18.40 -10.00
C SER A 626 5.62 -19.62 -10.38
N LYS A 627 4.48 -19.81 -9.70
CA LYS A 627 3.50 -20.84 -9.99
C LYS A 627 2.12 -20.24 -10.03
N ASN A 628 1.35 -20.58 -11.05
CA ASN A 628 -0.01 -20.11 -11.25
C ASN A 628 -0.90 -21.31 -11.57
N SER A 629 -1.97 -21.45 -10.80
CA SER A 629 -3.03 -22.43 -11.04
C SER A 629 -4.35 -21.70 -11.28
N TYR A 630 -5.12 -22.23 -12.18
CA TYR A 630 -6.47 -21.75 -12.49
C TYR A 630 -7.41 -22.93 -12.63
N ALA A 631 -8.60 -22.83 -12.07
CA ALA A 631 -9.70 -23.76 -12.25
C ALA A 631 -11.01 -22.98 -12.39
N SER A 632 -11.83 -23.38 -13.34
CA SER A 632 -13.19 -22.89 -13.54
C SER A 632 -14.11 -24.06 -13.78
N MET A 633 -15.28 -24.06 -13.16
CA MET A 633 -16.32 -25.07 -13.33
C MET A 633 -17.68 -24.40 -13.45
N THR A 634 -18.46 -24.81 -14.42
CA THR A 634 -19.82 -24.30 -14.66
C THR A 634 -20.83 -25.46 -14.64
N PHE A 635 -21.84 -25.30 -13.80
CA PHE A 635 -22.97 -26.19 -13.69
C PHE A 635 -24.28 -25.43 -13.81
N ALA A 636 -25.31 -26.14 -14.22
CA ALA A 636 -26.66 -25.61 -14.35
C ALA A 636 -27.69 -26.58 -13.71
N ASP A 637 -28.95 -26.16 -13.75
CA ASP A 637 -30.11 -26.90 -13.25
C ASP A 637 -30.04 -27.20 -11.76
N PHE A 638 -30.15 -26.13 -10.98
CA PHE A 638 -30.17 -26.15 -9.54
C PHE A 638 -31.59 -26.40 -9.00
N PRO A 639 -31.76 -27.03 -7.82
CA PRO A 639 -33.08 -27.27 -7.20
C PRO A 639 -33.87 -26.00 -6.94
N ASP A 640 -33.15 -24.90 -6.53
CA ASP A 640 -33.78 -23.59 -6.35
C ASP A 640 -32.72 -22.49 -6.58
N ASP A 641 -33.14 -21.23 -6.67
CA ASP A 641 -32.28 -20.07 -6.94
C ASP A 641 -31.65 -19.44 -5.69
N LYS A 642 -31.98 -19.86 -4.45
CA LYS A 642 -31.61 -19.16 -3.21
C LYS A 642 -30.87 -20.00 -2.21
N THR A 643 -31.30 -21.23 -1.95
CA THR A 643 -30.80 -22.04 -0.84
C THR A 643 -29.87 -23.16 -1.28
N GLN A 644 -30.13 -23.75 -2.44
CA GLN A 644 -29.39 -24.90 -2.99
C GLN A 644 -28.58 -24.52 -4.24
N THR A 645 -27.69 -23.56 -4.07
CA THR A 645 -26.89 -22.97 -5.14
C THR A 645 -25.40 -23.29 -5.01
N SER A 646 -25.02 -24.37 -4.28
CA SER A 646 -23.64 -24.85 -4.23
C SER A 646 -23.28 -25.57 -5.51
N ILE A 647 -22.03 -25.52 -5.95
CA ILE A 647 -21.54 -26.19 -7.17
C ILE A 647 -21.88 -27.70 -7.20
N TRP A 648 -21.99 -28.34 -6.03
CA TRP A 648 -22.30 -29.75 -5.86
C TRP A 648 -23.77 -30.10 -6.04
N GLN A 649 -24.63 -29.09 -6.21
CA GLN A 649 -26.09 -29.24 -6.34
C GLN A 649 -26.56 -29.00 -7.78
N GLY A 650 -25.68 -28.49 -8.65
CA GLY A 650 -25.97 -28.37 -10.08
C GLY A 650 -26.00 -29.75 -10.74
N VAL A 651 -27.07 -30.04 -11.46
CA VAL A 651 -27.29 -31.34 -12.09
C VAL A 651 -26.63 -31.45 -13.45
N THR A 652 -26.67 -30.37 -14.22
CA THR A 652 -26.15 -30.36 -15.58
C THR A 652 -24.76 -29.74 -15.61
N TYR A 653 -23.78 -30.53 -16.01
CA TYR A 653 -22.44 -30.05 -16.32
C TYR A 653 -22.45 -29.22 -17.60
N LYS A 654 -21.80 -28.07 -17.60
CA LYS A 654 -21.69 -27.16 -18.75
C LYS A 654 -20.25 -27.06 -19.27
N ASP A 655 -19.32 -26.72 -18.40
CA ASP A 655 -17.93 -26.45 -18.81
C ASP A 655 -16.96 -26.60 -17.65
N GLN A 656 -15.72 -26.94 -17.97
CA GLN A 656 -14.58 -26.86 -17.07
C GLN A 656 -13.33 -26.40 -17.79
N MET A 657 -12.53 -25.61 -17.13
CA MET A 657 -11.25 -25.16 -17.63
C MET A 657 -10.24 -25.13 -16.48
N GLY A 658 -9.00 -25.48 -16.77
CA GLY A 658 -7.97 -25.35 -15.76
C GLY A 658 -6.56 -25.50 -16.33
N TYR A 659 -5.58 -24.95 -15.62
CA TYR A 659 -4.17 -25.10 -15.92
C TYR A 659 -3.31 -24.93 -14.68
N ASP A 660 -2.14 -25.58 -14.70
CA ASP A 660 -1.03 -25.33 -13.79
C ASP A 660 0.19 -24.89 -14.61
N LYS A 661 0.67 -23.69 -14.35
CA LYS A 661 1.80 -23.09 -15.07
C LYS A 661 2.88 -22.64 -14.10
N GLY A 662 4.14 -22.66 -14.55
CA GLY A 662 5.25 -22.21 -13.72
C GLY A 662 6.42 -21.68 -14.53
N ALA A 663 7.13 -20.71 -13.96
CA ALA A 663 8.30 -20.11 -14.57
C ALA A 663 9.41 -19.86 -13.54
N LEU A 664 10.65 -20.04 -13.99
CA LEU A 664 11.85 -19.69 -13.24
C LEU A 664 12.56 -18.52 -13.91
N LEU A 665 12.97 -17.52 -13.12
CA LEU A 665 13.77 -16.40 -13.55
C LEU A 665 15.02 -16.30 -12.67
N LEU A 666 16.21 -16.36 -13.30
CA LEU A 666 17.50 -16.15 -12.67
C LEU A 666 18.10 -14.85 -13.19
N SER A 667 18.46 -13.93 -12.30
CA SER A 667 18.99 -12.63 -12.68
C SER A 667 20.28 -12.30 -11.94
N TYR A 668 21.23 -11.68 -12.66
CA TYR A 668 22.45 -11.11 -12.11
C TYR A 668 22.53 -9.64 -12.49
N VAL A 669 22.83 -8.79 -11.52
CA VAL A 669 22.93 -7.34 -11.70
C VAL A 669 24.26 -6.86 -11.14
N ALA A 670 24.95 -6.00 -11.89
CA ALA A 670 26.11 -5.24 -11.43
C ALA A 670 25.88 -3.75 -11.76
N ARG A 671 26.04 -2.88 -10.77
CA ARG A 671 25.93 -1.42 -10.93
C ARG A 671 27.11 -0.74 -10.25
N ALA A 672 27.69 0.24 -10.92
CA ALA A 672 28.71 1.12 -10.38
C ALA A 672 28.27 2.56 -10.53
N ASN A 673 28.24 3.30 -9.43
CA ASN A 673 28.06 4.74 -9.40
C ASN A 673 29.39 5.39 -9.03
N TYR A 674 29.77 6.41 -9.77
CA TYR A 674 30.96 7.20 -9.50
C TYR A 674 30.61 8.67 -9.50
N SER A 675 31.07 9.41 -8.50
CA SER A 675 30.98 10.86 -8.52
C SER A 675 32.33 11.51 -8.22
N PHE A 676 32.63 12.56 -8.97
CA PHE A 676 33.80 13.39 -8.77
C PHE A 676 33.41 14.78 -8.28
N ASN A 677 33.81 15.11 -7.05
CA ASN A 677 33.55 16.38 -6.39
C ASN A 677 32.06 16.79 -6.37
N ASP A 678 31.16 15.78 -6.34
CA ASP A 678 29.70 15.93 -6.40
C ASP A 678 29.19 16.69 -7.66
N ARG A 679 30.05 16.86 -8.67
CA ARG A 679 29.78 17.55 -9.94
C ARG A 679 29.53 16.61 -11.11
N TYR A 680 30.49 15.72 -11.36
CA TYR A 680 30.43 14.77 -12.45
C TYR A 680 29.98 13.43 -11.92
N LEU A 681 28.84 12.96 -12.42
CA LEU A 681 28.21 11.73 -12.00
C LEU A 681 28.21 10.75 -13.16
N LEU A 682 28.59 9.51 -12.90
CA LEU A 682 28.60 8.40 -13.84
C LEU A 682 27.93 7.20 -13.20
N THR A 683 26.97 6.61 -13.89
CA THR A 683 26.36 5.33 -13.54
C THR A 683 26.52 4.35 -14.69
N VAL A 684 27.06 3.18 -14.42
CA VAL A 684 27.12 2.05 -15.35
C VAL A 684 26.39 0.89 -14.71
N SER A 685 25.50 0.25 -15.46
CA SER A 685 24.87 -0.98 -15.00
C SER A 685 24.86 -2.03 -16.10
N TRP A 686 24.93 -3.27 -15.66
CA TRP A 686 24.80 -4.46 -16.48
C TRP A 686 23.90 -5.47 -15.78
N ARG A 687 22.98 -6.05 -16.52
CA ARG A 687 22.10 -7.08 -16.04
C ARG A 687 22.01 -8.22 -17.04
N ALA A 688 21.94 -9.43 -16.52
CA ALA A 688 21.67 -10.65 -17.27
C ALA A 688 20.47 -11.38 -16.66
N ASP A 689 19.47 -11.68 -17.49
CA ASP A 689 18.27 -12.40 -17.10
C ASP A 689 18.17 -13.69 -17.90
N GLY A 690 17.92 -14.82 -17.19
CA GLY A 690 17.68 -16.13 -17.76
C GLY A 690 16.32 -16.65 -17.34
N SER A 691 15.40 -16.83 -18.29
CA SER A 691 14.02 -17.28 -18.02
C SER A 691 13.70 -18.61 -18.66
N SER A 692 12.98 -19.48 -17.91
CA SER A 692 12.48 -20.77 -18.41
C SER A 692 11.37 -20.64 -19.47
N ARG A 693 10.84 -19.42 -19.66
CA ARG A 693 9.82 -19.12 -20.68
C ARG A 693 10.36 -19.19 -22.10
N PHE A 694 11.69 -19.18 -22.27
CA PHE A 694 12.37 -19.23 -23.55
C PHE A 694 13.10 -20.58 -23.73
N SER A 695 13.36 -20.93 -25.02
CA SER A 695 14.14 -22.09 -25.36
C SER A 695 15.56 -22.03 -24.77
N PRO A 696 16.26 -23.14 -24.59
CA PRO A 696 17.63 -23.14 -24.05
C PRO A 696 18.58 -22.15 -24.75
N ASP A 697 18.46 -22.00 -26.06
CA ASP A 697 19.34 -21.15 -26.87
C ASP A 697 19.03 -19.67 -26.73
N ASN A 698 17.78 -19.30 -26.41
CA ASN A 698 17.30 -17.92 -26.30
C ASN A 698 16.99 -17.52 -24.84
N ARG A 699 17.37 -18.35 -23.87
CA ARG A 699 17.03 -18.19 -22.46
C ARG A 699 17.59 -16.95 -21.82
N TRP A 700 18.81 -16.55 -22.20
CA TRP A 700 19.53 -15.42 -21.63
C TRP A 700 19.42 -14.16 -22.47
N SER A 701 19.20 -13.03 -21.78
CA SER A 701 19.29 -11.69 -22.37
C SER A 701 20.08 -10.75 -21.48
N TYR A 702 20.68 -9.71 -22.10
CA TYR A 702 21.58 -8.77 -21.46
C TYR A 702 21.09 -7.33 -21.64
N PHE A 703 21.17 -6.57 -20.54
CA PHE A 703 20.61 -5.23 -20.43
C PHE A 703 21.66 -4.26 -19.88
N PRO A 704 22.56 -3.74 -20.72
CA PRO A 704 23.51 -2.71 -20.35
C PRO A 704 22.86 -1.34 -20.27
N SER A 705 23.37 -0.47 -19.37
CA SER A 705 23.02 0.95 -19.35
C SER A 705 24.18 1.84 -18.91
N LEU A 706 24.18 3.06 -19.44
CA LEU A 706 25.14 4.12 -19.13
C LEU A 706 24.37 5.41 -18.89
N ALA A 707 24.70 6.13 -17.81
CA ALA A 707 24.14 7.44 -17.54
C ALA A 707 25.22 8.38 -17.00
N VAL A 708 25.20 9.62 -17.45
CA VAL A 708 26.10 10.68 -17.02
C VAL A 708 25.27 11.88 -16.57
N ALA A 709 25.76 12.58 -15.54
CA ALA A 709 25.16 13.86 -15.16
C ALA A 709 26.22 14.85 -14.72
N TYR A 710 25.92 16.14 -14.93
CA TYR A 710 26.77 17.26 -14.59
C TYR A 710 25.99 18.27 -13.74
N ASN A 711 26.38 18.42 -12.49
CA ASN A 711 25.81 19.39 -11.55
C ASN A 711 26.50 20.75 -11.76
N LEU A 712 25.89 21.60 -12.59
CA LEU A 712 26.45 22.94 -12.92
C LEU A 712 26.47 23.88 -11.71
N THR A 713 25.53 23.71 -10.76
CA THR A 713 25.48 24.51 -9.51
C THR A 713 26.69 24.34 -8.61
N GLU A 714 27.42 23.23 -8.73
CA GLU A 714 28.66 23.01 -7.98
C GLU A 714 29.88 23.74 -8.63
N GLU A 715 29.70 24.41 -9.78
CA GLU A 715 30.70 25.22 -10.40
C GLU A 715 30.85 26.59 -9.69
N LYS A 716 32.05 27.12 -9.63
CA LYS A 716 32.39 28.36 -8.90
C LYS A 716 31.54 29.55 -9.32
N PHE A 717 31.12 29.64 -10.59
CA PHE A 717 30.33 30.73 -11.13
C PHE A 717 28.83 30.66 -10.81
N LEU A 718 28.29 29.47 -10.44
CA LEU A 718 26.91 29.27 -10.09
C LEU A 718 26.69 28.99 -8.59
N ARG A 719 27.70 28.56 -7.86
CA ARG A 719 27.62 28.09 -6.46
C ARG A 719 26.98 29.08 -5.47
N HIS A 720 27.02 30.36 -5.79
CA HIS A 720 26.43 31.41 -4.94
C HIS A 720 25.35 32.21 -5.67
N ASN A 721 24.79 31.67 -6.75
CA ASN A 721 23.70 32.32 -7.47
C ASN A 721 22.43 32.26 -6.66
N LYS A 722 21.77 33.42 -6.44
CA LYS A 722 20.55 33.51 -5.65
C LYS A 722 19.29 33.14 -6.44
N VAL A 723 19.40 33.06 -7.76
CA VAL A 723 18.27 32.77 -8.66
C VAL A 723 18.21 31.29 -9.03
N ILE A 724 19.39 30.69 -9.30
CA ILE A 724 19.50 29.29 -9.70
C ILE A 724 20.08 28.51 -8.53
N ASN A 725 19.21 27.84 -7.76
CA ASN A 725 19.64 27.02 -6.61
C ASN A 725 20.12 25.64 -7.01
N PHE A 726 19.62 25.14 -8.14
CA PHE A 726 20.02 23.85 -8.66
C PHE A 726 19.89 23.82 -10.18
N LEU A 727 20.96 23.34 -10.84
CA LEU A 727 21.00 23.13 -12.29
C LEU A 727 21.87 21.91 -12.59
N LYS A 728 21.25 20.89 -13.21
CA LYS A 728 21.93 19.64 -13.57
C LYS A 728 21.54 19.22 -14.99
N LEU A 729 22.55 18.93 -15.79
CA LEU A 729 22.41 18.28 -17.10
C LEU A 729 22.60 16.78 -16.92
N ARG A 730 21.81 15.97 -17.63
CA ARG A 730 21.94 14.52 -17.63
C ARG A 730 21.70 13.94 -19.01
N ALA A 731 22.41 12.86 -19.29
CA ALA A 731 22.23 12.07 -20.49
C ALA A 731 22.34 10.60 -20.16
N SER A 732 21.51 9.78 -20.77
CA SER A 732 21.58 8.35 -20.54
C SER A 732 21.16 7.53 -21.76
N VAL A 733 21.70 6.32 -21.84
CA VAL A 733 21.28 5.27 -22.76
C VAL A 733 21.16 3.96 -21.98
N GLY A 734 20.09 3.22 -22.23
CA GLY A 734 19.88 1.94 -21.59
C GLY A 734 19.04 1.01 -22.43
N LYS A 735 19.40 -0.28 -22.42
CA LYS A 735 18.58 -1.35 -22.95
C LYS A 735 17.79 -1.96 -21.81
N VAL A 736 16.50 -2.07 -21.99
CA VAL A 736 15.57 -2.81 -21.12
C VAL A 736 14.88 -3.90 -21.92
N GLY A 737 14.40 -4.94 -21.27
CA GLY A 737 13.74 -6.04 -21.94
C GLY A 737 12.37 -6.32 -21.40
N MET A 738 11.63 -7.16 -22.13
CA MET A 738 10.38 -7.77 -21.66
C MET A 738 10.43 -9.27 -21.89
N GLY A 739 10.18 -10.01 -20.80
CA GLY A 739 10.13 -11.47 -20.80
C GLY A 739 8.72 -12.03 -20.57
N TYR A 740 7.69 -11.19 -20.77
CA TYR A 740 6.30 -11.61 -20.66
C TYR A 740 5.84 -12.28 -21.94
N VAL A 741 6.15 -13.58 -22.02
CA VAL A 741 5.61 -14.51 -22.99
C VAL A 741 4.94 -15.64 -22.21
N ASP A 742 4.02 -16.36 -22.85
CA ASP A 742 3.35 -17.49 -22.22
C ASP A 742 4.36 -18.55 -21.76
N GLU A 743 4.10 -19.13 -20.60
CA GLU A 743 4.86 -20.25 -20.10
C GLU A 743 4.79 -21.41 -21.12
N TYR A 744 5.95 -21.96 -21.44
CA TYR A 744 6.11 -23.03 -22.44
C TYR A 744 5.80 -22.64 -23.89
N GLY A 745 5.59 -21.37 -24.26
CA GLY A 745 5.27 -20.91 -25.63
C GLY A 745 6.32 -21.27 -26.68
N TRP A 746 7.54 -21.68 -26.27
CA TRP A 746 8.56 -22.22 -27.18
C TRP A 746 8.36 -23.70 -27.48
N ARG A 747 7.45 -24.44 -26.79
CA ARG A 747 7.11 -25.86 -27.00
C ARG A 747 5.73 -25.99 -27.64
N THR A 748 5.56 -26.99 -28.48
CA THR A 748 4.22 -27.41 -28.89
C THR A 748 3.49 -27.99 -27.69
N LEU A 749 2.34 -27.48 -27.38
CA LEU A 749 1.46 -27.96 -26.32
C LEU A 749 0.32 -28.78 -26.95
N TYR A 750 -0.18 -29.71 -26.18
CA TYR A 750 -1.28 -30.60 -26.59
C TYR A 750 -2.42 -30.45 -25.58
N ASP A 751 -3.63 -30.31 -26.09
CA ASP A 751 -4.85 -30.25 -25.31
C ASP A 751 -5.53 -31.63 -25.30
N ALA A 752 -6.11 -31.97 -24.16
CA ALA A 752 -6.96 -33.14 -24.04
C ALA A 752 -8.32 -32.83 -24.70
N THR A 753 -8.83 -33.77 -25.46
CA THR A 753 -10.13 -33.68 -26.12
C THR A 753 -10.79 -35.04 -26.14
N GLU A 754 -11.99 -35.11 -26.67
CA GLU A 754 -12.74 -36.33 -26.89
C GLU A 754 -12.96 -36.53 -28.39
N TYR A 755 -12.71 -37.72 -28.86
CA TYR A 755 -12.99 -38.13 -30.25
C TYR A 755 -13.73 -39.48 -30.24
N LEU A 756 -14.93 -39.48 -30.70
CA LEU A 756 -15.83 -40.63 -30.70
C LEU A 756 -15.94 -41.32 -29.32
N ASP A 757 -16.24 -40.54 -28.30
CA ASP A 757 -16.36 -40.96 -26.89
C ASP A 757 -15.07 -41.60 -26.31
N GLN A 758 -13.90 -41.33 -26.93
CA GLN A 758 -12.60 -41.78 -26.42
C GLN A 758 -11.70 -40.58 -26.12
N PRO A 759 -10.96 -40.65 -25.00
CA PRO A 759 -9.95 -39.63 -24.69
C PRO A 759 -8.93 -39.49 -25.84
N ALA A 760 -8.74 -38.29 -26.33
CA ALA A 760 -7.81 -37.95 -27.40
C ALA A 760 -6.93 -36.74 -27.03
N ILE A 761 -5.87 -36.51 -27.76
CA ILE A 761 -5.04 -35.32 -27.67
C ILE A 761 -4.89 -34.67 -29.04
N VAL A 762 -4.97 -33.33 -29.03
CA VAL A 762 -4.77 -32.53 -30.24
C VAL A 762 -3.70 -31.48 -29.99
N PRO A 763 -2.98 -31.01 -31.02
CA PRO A 763 -2.11 -29.85 -30.87
C PRO A 763 -2.94 -28.60 -30.45
N GLY A 764 -2.69 -28.09 -29.25
CA GLY A 764 -3.37 -26.89 -28.71
C GLY A 764 -2.65 -25.60 -29.12
N SER A 765 -1.32 -25.62 -29.13
CA SER A 765 -0.52 -24.49 -29.59
C SER A 765 0.76 -24.97 -30.25
N MET A 766 1.20 -24.25 -31.30
CA MET A 766 2.47 -24.51 -31.97
C MET A 766 3.62 -23.84 -31.24
N GLY A 767 4.67 -24.62 -30.89
CA GLY A 767 5.86 -24.07 -30.25
C GLY A 767 6.73 -23.26 -31.19
N ASN A 768 7.37 -22.21 -30.66
CA ASN A 768 8.33 -21.39 -31.40
C ASN A 768 9.68 -21.40 -30.67
N ASN A 769 10.61 -22.28 -31.13
CA ASN A 769 11.96 -22.36 -30.57
C ASN A 769 12.79 -21.08 -30.77
N ASN A 770 12.41 -20.25 -31.75
CA ASN A 770 13.07 -18.97 -32.03
C ASN A 770 12.51 -17.80 -31.24
N LEU A 771 11.57 -18.05 -30.33
CA LEU A 771 11.01 -17.03 -29.44
C LEU A 771 12.14 -16.37 -28.65
N LYS A 772 12.23 -15.02 -28.75
CA LYS A 772 13.27 -14.20 -28.12
C LYS A 772 12.69 -13.15 -27.23
N TRP A 773 13.52 -12.62 -26.36
CA TRP A 773 13.20 -11.46 -25.53
C TRP A 773 12.89 -10.25 -26.41
N GLU A 774 11.85 -9.50 -26.06
CA GLU A 774 11.67 -8.15 -26.56
C GLU A 774 12.73 -7.24 -25.94
N GLY A 775 13.23 -6.28 -26.70
CA GLY A 775 14.25 -5.35 -26.22
C GLY A 775 13.98 -3.93 -26.68
N THR A 776 13.96 -3.00 -25.74
CA THR A 776 13.81 -1.57 -26.01
C THR A 776 15.10 -0.84 -25.63
N VAL A 777 15.64 -0.04 -26.55
CA VAL A 777 16.75 0.85 -26.30
C VAL A 777 16.19 2.26 -26.16
N SER A 778 16.47 2.89 -25.02
CA SER A 778 16.03 4.26 -24.74
C SER A 778 17.23 5.19 -24.59
N TYR A 779 17.09 6.37 -25.17
CA TYR A 779 17.99 7.51 -25.03
C TYR A 779 17.27 8.62 -24.29
N GLU A 780 17.95 9.25 -23.35
CA GLU A 780 17.35 10.30 -22.53
C GLU A 780 18.32 11.47 -22.38
N LEU A 781 17.83 12.68 -22.61
CA LEU A 781 18.48 13.93 -22.28
C LEU A 781 17.58 14.67 -21.30
N GLY A 782 18.16 15.27 -20.27
CA GLY A 782 17.41 15.97 -19.23
C GLY A 782 18.13 17.17 -18.68
N LEU A 783 17.34 18.17 -18.33
CA LEU A 783 17.74 19.35 -17.59
C LEU A 783 16.90 19.41 -16.33
N ASP A 784 17.53 19.26 -15.16
CA ASP A 784 16.87 19.45 -13.89
C ASP A 784 17.25 20.83 -13.36
N HIS A 785 16.25 21.68 -13.10
CA HIS A 785 16.50 23.00 -12.54
C HIS A 785 15.54 23.30 -11.40
N TYR A 786 16.03 24.04 -10.42
CA TYR A 786 15.25 24.60 -9.35
C TYR A 786 15.57 26.09 -9.22
N CYS A 787 14.53 26.89 -9.45
CA CYS A 787 14.54 28.33 -9.26
C CYS A 787 13.48 28.67 -8.20
N PRO A 788 13.85 29.22 -7.04
CA PRO A 788 12.86 29.69 -6.09
C PRO A 788 12.24 30.97 -6.66
N LEU A 789 11.21 30.83 -7.50
CA LEU A 789 10.38 31.98 -7.89
C LEU A 789 9.69 32.47 -6.62
N LYS A 790 10.17 33.60 -6.05
CA LYS A 790 9.30 34.46 -5.27
C LYS A 790 8.17 34.90 -6.20
N MET A 791 7.02 34.27 -6.08
CA MET A 791 5.80 34.91 -6.61
C MET A 791 5.54 36.15 -5.77
N ASP A 792 6.20 37.23 -6.12
CA ASP A 792 5.75 38.55 -5.68
C ASP A 792 4.37 38.78 -6.29
N LYS A 793 3.40 38.90 -5.41
CA LYS A 793 2.03 39.35 -5.54
C LYS A 793 1.64 39.75 -6.97
N VAL A 794 0.93 38.90 -7.69
CA VAL A 794 -0.03 39.41 -8.67
C VAL A 794 -1.14 40.07 -7.85
N LYS A 795 -1.07 41.39 -7.74
CA LYS A 795 -2.20 42.20 -7.29
C LYS A 795 -3.28 42.07 -8.36
N ASN A 796 -4.37 41.42 -8.05
CA ASN A 796 -5.67 41.70 -8.67
C ASN A 796 -6.31 42.82 -7.94
#